data_47c64457263b4d8770e3f9975def4d28
#
_entry.id   47c64457263b4d8770e3f9975def4d28
#
_cell.length_a   1.000
_cell.length_b   1.000
_cell.length_c   1.000
_cell.angle_alpha   90.00
_cell.angle_beta   90.00
_cell.angle_gamma   90.00
#
_symmetry.space_group_name_H-M   'P 1'
#
loop_
_entity.id
_entity.type
_entity.pdbx_description
1 polymer ?
#
loop_
_entity_poly.entity_id
_entity_poly.type
_entity_poly.pdbx_seq_one_letter_code
_entity_poly.pdbx_strand_id
1 'polypeptide(L)'
;MKNLFLILLCTIGITYVQAQPVLIGNDNRSWTLQTKSSIYHIAVSESNTVEMLFFGDKSQDISKLNRHLGNEVTVRGGFSSLTPMIEVIFPDKVRDIELTYDRSEIKQIDGYSTLVIYQKDKYYPLSVTEYLRVLPEYDIIEKWIEIKNTGKKGAIKVENIQSGTFFLPKNFYELTHFSGVWGAEFQPQTTKLTQGIKTLQVKDFRSFGSSSFIVRPEGEHSETTGKAWFGSLHYSGNWRVDFEKYPTGPLQITSGINFWDQEMYLKPGQTFTTPKMSIGYTIDGMQGVSHSLAAYAREKIAPPAHRNEIRPVLYNSWYATTFDVNEEHQLALAKIAKEIGVEMFVIDDGWFKGRINDKGGLGDWTVDKNKFPNGLQPMIEKINAMGLDFGIWIEPEMVNPNSDLYRAHPDWVFHYPNRTRHEGRNQLILNLAREDVYNYLFNSFHKLLKENNIKFIKWDMNKAMSDVGFLSAPTEEQRAVRIKYVENLYRLIESLRKEFPDVWFENCASGGGRIDLGMMARTDFNWASDNTDPVERIFIQHAYLNIFPASTMISWITHEDWHRQNHPLEYKFDVAMSGILGIGHDITKWDDKQKATAKEKIAQYKDIRQTVQFGTHYRLVSPYENNRSILQFVNKDQTESIIFVYNLGEYPNNAIPETQRTNKVQLRGMDPSRSYTIEGMEGTFKGNYLLNSGIEFPVRGAFKSQLFKIQQAK
;
A
#
# COMPACT_ATOMS: atom_id res chain seq x y z
N MET A 1 -69.59 -19.36 -18.95
CA MET A 1 -68.63 -18.70 -19.79
C MET A 1 -67.89 -17.69 -18.91
N LYS A 2 -66.70 -18.05 -18.44
CA LYS A 2 -65.81 -17.18 -17.65
C LYS A 2 -64.63 -16.86 -18.52
N ASN A 3 -64.47 -15.59 -18.91
CA ASN A 3 -63.30 -15.09 -19.65
C ASN A 3 -62.15 -14.87 -18.68
N LEU A 4 -61.07 -15.61 -18.90
CA LEU A 4 -59.81 -15.45 -18.22
C LEU A 4 -58.97 -14.47 -19.05
N PHE A 5 -58.70 -13.24 -18.54
CA PHE A 5 -57.73 -12.30 -19.11
C PHE A 5 -56.36 -12.65 -18.62
N LEU A 6 -55.49 -13.09 -19.53
CA LEU A 6 -54.07 -13.34 -19.28
C LEU A 6 -53.34 -12.01 -19.50
N ILE A 7 -52.86 -11.38 -18.42
CA ILE A 7 -51.99 -10.20 -18.50
C ILE A 7 -50.56 -10.71 -18.68
N LEU A 8 -50.00 -10.49 -19.89
CA LEU A 8 -48.64 -10.76 -20.22
C LEU A 8 -47.77 -9.59 -19.71
N LEU A 9 -47.08 -9.77 -18.57
CA LEU A 9 -46.09 -8.82 -18.08
C LEU A 9 -44.82 -8.96 -18.95
N CYS A 10 -44.64 -8.07 -19.92
CA CYS A 10 -43.34 -7.88 -20.57
C CYS A 10 -42.41 -7.15 -19.61
N THR A 11 -41.51 -7.89 -18.95
CA THR A 11 -40.35 -7.32 -18.28
C THR A 11 -39.34 -6.86 -19.35
N ILE A 12 -39.34 -5.57 -19.64
CA ILE A 12 -38.24 -4.96 -20.44
C ILE A 12 -37.01 -4.98 -19.55
N GLY A 13 -36.15 -5.97 -19.76
CA GLY A 13 -34.81 -5.99 -19.21
C GLY A 13 -34.01 -4.85 -19.85
N ILE A 14 -33.82 -3.76 -19.12
CA ILE A 14 -32.83 -2.73 -19.50
C ILE A 14 -31.47 -3.35 -19.34
N THR A 15 -30.94 -3.93 -20.42
CA THR A 15 -29.53 -4.27 -20.50
C THR A 15 -28.76 -2.95 -20.55
N TYR A 16 -28.14 -2.57 -19.45
CA TYR A 16 -27.10 -1.54 -19.47
C TYR A 16 -25.98 -2.05 -20.37
N VAL A 17 -25.89 -1.51 -21.60
CA VAL A 17 -24.70 -1.66 -22.42
C VAL A 17 -23.62 -0.86 -21.73
N GLN A 18 -22.80 -1.53 -20.94
CA GLN A 18 -21.62 -0.94 -20.34
C GLN A 18 -20.70 -0.53 -21.49
N ALA A 19 -20.41 0.77 -21.63
CA ALA A 19 -19.52 1.27 -22.66
C ALA A 19 -18.20 0.50 -22.60
N GLN A 20 -17.70 0.04 -23.76
CA GLN A 20 -16.46 -0.72 -23.81
C GLN A 20 -15.32 0.17 -23.32
N PRO A 21 -14.53 -0.26 -22.30
CA PRO A 21 -13.45 0.56 -21.75
C PRO A 21 -12.31 0.82 -22.74
N VAL A 22 -12.20 0.02 -23.79
CA VAL A 22 -11.20 0.18 -24.85
C VAL A 22 -11.90 0.35 -26.18
N LEU A 23 -11.77 1.53 -26.78
CA LEU A 23 -12.27 1.85 -28.12
C LEU A 23 -11.14 1.72 -29.14
N ILE A 24 -11.44 1.10 -30.27
CA ILE A 24 -10.52 0.96 -31.41
C ILE A 24 -10.87 2.02 -32.44
N GLY A 25 -9.88 2.75 -32.96
CA GLY A 25 -10.06 3.69 -34.05
C GLY A 25 -10.38 2.99 -35.38
N ASN A 26 -10.90 3.74 -36.34
CA ASN A 26 -11.37 3.23 -37.64
C ASN A 26 -10.28 2.54 -38.47
N ASP A 27 -9.03 2.89 -38.26
CA ASP A 27 -7.86 2.31 -38.93
C ASP A 27 -7.32 1.02 -38.25
N ASN A 28 -7.90 0.61 -37.12
CA ASN A 28 -7.41 -0.44 -36.24
C ASN A 28 -5.96 -0.25 -35.77
N ARG A 29 -5.46 1.00 -35.78
CA ARG A 29 -4.10 1.37 -35.38
C ARG A 29 -4.08 2.44 -34.29
N SER A 30 -5.24 2.74 -33.70
CA SER A 30 -5.37 3.65 -32.56
C SER A 30 -6.35 3.11 -31.54
N TRP A 31 -6.12 3.42 -30.26
CA TRP A 31 -6.92 2.93 -29.14
C TRP A 31 -7.15 4.05 -28.12
N THR A 32 -8.36 4.13 -27.63
CA THR A 32 -8.73 5.00 -26.52
C THR A 32 -9.18 4.17 -25.35
N LEU A 33 -8.40 4.19 -24.29
CA LEU A 33 -8.73 3.56 -23.02
C LEU A 33 -9.51 4.55 -22.17
N GLN A 34 -10.69 4.16 -21.68
CA GLN A 34 -11.59 5.05 -20.96
C GLN A 34 -11.83 4.55 -19.54
N THR A 35 -11.63 5.43 -18.58
CA THR A 35 -12.08 5.24 -17.19
C THR A 35 -13.36 6.04 -16.95
N LYS A 36 -13.76 6.19 -15.68
CA LYS A 36 -14.92 7.00 -15.30
C LYS A 36 -14.71 8.48 -15.68
N SER A 37 -13.55 9.04 -15.39
CA SER A 37 -13.24 10.47 -15.56
C SER A 37 -12.13 10.75 -16.58
N SER A 38 -11.36 9.76 -17.03
CA SER A 38 -10.19 9.97 -17.88
C SER A 38 -10.20 9.16 -19.17
N ILE A 39 -9.39 9.61 -20.13
CA ILE A 39 -9.01 8.87 -21.33
C ILE A 39 -7.49 8.82 -21.46
N TYR A 40 -7.01 7.68 -21.98
CA TYR A 40 -5.64 7.45 -22.38
C TYR A 40 -5.65 7.06 -23.86
N HIS A 41 -5.03 7.88 -24.73
CA HIS A 41 -5.09 7.69 -26.16
C HIS A 41 -3.71 7.42 -26.76
N ILE A 42 -3.62 6.33 -27.52
CA ILE A 42 -2.41 5.86 -28.19
C ILE A 42 -2.70 5.49 -29.64
N ALA A 43 -1.67 5.58 -30.48
CA ALA A 43 -1.78 5.20 -31.88
C ALA A 43 -0.44 4.65 -32.41
N VAL A 44 -0.50 3.96 -33.55
CA VAL A 44 0.69 3.56 -34.30
C VAL A 44 1.00 4.62 -35.36
N SER A 45 2.20 5.14 -35.29
CA SER A 45 2.67 6.17 -36.21
C SER A 45 2.95 5.64 -37.62
N GLU A 46 3.27 6.56 -38.54
CA GLU A 46 3.73 6.22 -39.91
C GLU A 46 5.05 5.43 -39.89
N SER A 47 5.91 5.68 -38.90
CA SER A 47 7.15 4.93 -38.69
C SER A 47 6.94 3.54 -38.02
N ASN A 48 5.69 3.14 -37.84
CA ASN A 48 5.29 1.87 -37.24
C ASN A 48 5.72 1.73 -35.78
N THR A 49 5.81 2.84 -35.03
CA THR A 49 6.03 2.89 -33.58
C THR A 49 4.73 3.15 -32.84
N VAL A 50 4.59 2.63 -31.61
CA VAL A 50 3.42 2.89 -30.76
C VAL A 50 3.66 4.17 -29.98
N GLU A 51 2.79 5.15 -30.13
CA GLU A 51 2.93 6.50 -29.59
C GLU A 51 1.79 6.87 -28.67
N MET A 52 2.12 7.54 -27.57
CA MET A 52 1.16 8.18 -26.69
C MET A 52 0.80 9.56 -27.18
N LEU A 53 -0.51 9.83 -27.31
CA LEU A 53 -1.05 11.08 -27.80
C LEU A 53 -1.70 11.91 -26.71
N PHE A 54 -2.33 11.26 -25.71
CA PHE A 54 -3.03 11.98 -24.64
C PHE A 54 -3.27 11.12 -23.40
N PHE A 55 -3.22 11.74 -22.22
CA PHE A 55 -3.74 11.21 -20.96
C PHE A 55 -4.33 12.34 -20.11
N GLY A 56 -5.62 12.28 -19.84
CA GLY A 56 -6.29 13.30 -19.02
C GLY A 56 -7.81 13.22 -19.08
N ASP A 57 -8.44 14.37 -18.96
CA ASP A 57 -9.88 14.54 -18.85
C ASP A 57 -10.67 13.92 -20.03
N LYS A 58 -11.66 13.11 -19.69
CA LYS A 58 -12.54 12.42 -20.65
C LYS A 58 -13.39 13.37 -21.51
N SER A 59 -13.62 14.59 -21.07
CA SER A 59 -14.39 15.60 -21.82
C SER A 59 -13.65 16.15 -23.05
N GLN A 60 -12.36 15.83 -23.21
CA GLN A 60 -11.56 16.32 -24.33
C GLN A 60 -11.97 15.67 -25.66
N ASP A 61 -11.99 16.47 -26.72
CA ASP A 61 -12.24 16.02 -28.09
C ASP A 61 -10.98 15.34 -28.67
N ILE A 62 -11.00 14.02 -28.72
CA ILE A 62 -9.87 13.19 -29.18
C ILE A 62 -9.44 13.56 -30.60
N SER A 63 -10.38 13.98 -31.50
CA SER A 63 -10.07 14.32 -32.89
C SER A 63 -9.10 15.49 -33.00
N LYS A 64 -8.94 16.30 -31.97
CA LYS A 64 -8.02 17.43 -31.88
C LYS A 64 -6.71 17.11 -31.15
N LEU A 65 -6.55 15.90 -30.67
CA LEU A 65 -5.42 15.46 -29.82
C LEU A 65 -4.39 14.65 -30.62
N ASN A 66 -3.98 15.12 -31.78
CA ASN A 66 -3.06 14.41 -32.70
C ASN A 66 -1.58 14.72 -32.42
N ARG A 67 -1.25 15.27 -31.27
CA ARG A 67 0.13 15.62 -30.95
C ARG A 67 0.85 14.45 -30.31
N HIS A 68 1.89 13.95 -30.97
CA HIS A 68 2.84 13.00 -30.37
C HIS A 68 3.45 13.55 -29.07
N LEU A 69 3.31 12.81 -27.98
CA LEU A 69 3.92 13.13 -26.69
C LEU A 69 5.19 12.31 -26.46
N GLY A 70 5.21 11.04 -26.87
CA GLY A 70 6.34 10.14 -26.76
C GLY A 70 5.97 8.72 -27.16
N ASN A 71 6.95 7.85 -27.29
CA ASN A 71 6.73 6.43 -27.54
C ASN A 71 6.20 5.74 -26.30
N GLU A 72 5.20 4.88 -26.44
CA GLU A 72 4.56 4.15 -25.34
C GLU A 72 5.57 3.26 -24.61
N VAL A 73 6.44 2.59 -25.34
CA VAL A 73 7.60 1.89 -24.81
C VAL A 73 8.87 2.59 -25.28
N THR A 74 9.53 3.31 -24.35
CA THR A 74 10.79 3.99 -24.67
C THR A 74 11.96 3.02 -24.57
N VAL A 75 12.85 3.06 -25.55
CA VAL A 75 14.00 2.15 -25.63
C VAL A 75 15.29 2.92 -25.85
N ARG A 76 16.41 2.33 -25.47
CA ARG A 76 17.70 2.87 -25.87
C ARG A 76 17.93 2.58 -27.35
N GLY A 77 17.97 3.62 -28.17
CA GLY A 77 18.21 3.53 -29.60
C GLY A 77 17.76 4.79 -30.34
N GLY A 78 18.20 4.97 -31.56
CA GLY A 78 17.89 6.11 -32.40
C GLY A 78 18.28 7.45 -31.80
N PHE A 79 17.48 8.49 -32.06
CA PHE A 79 17.69 9.85 -31.55
C PHE A 79 17.09 10.13 -30.18
N SER A 80 16.63 9.10 -29.47
CA SER A 80 16.01 9.32 -28.16
C SER A 80 17.05 9.76 -27.14
N SER A 81 16.86 10.95 -26.60
CA SER A 81 17.60 11.49 -25.46
C SER A 81 16.86 11.30 -24.14
N LEU A 82 15.66 10.66 -24.19
CA LEU A 82 14.83 10.40 -23.02
C LEU A 82 15.34 9.18 -22.24
N THR A 83 15.06 9.16 -20.94
CA THR A 83 15.35 7.98 -20.08
C THR A 83 14.57 6.77 -20.59
N PRO A 84 15.25 5.73 -21.10
CA PRO A 84 14.57 4.60 -21.71
C PRO A 84 13.96 3.68 -20.64
N MET A 85 12.82 3.07 -20.97
CA MET A 85 12.25 1.96 -20.20
C MET A 85 13.09 0.68 -20.34
N ILE A 86 13.67 0.44 -21.53
CA ILE A 86 14.40 -0.79 -21.84
C ILE A 86 15.79 -0.45 -22.32
N GLU A 87 16.77 -1.02 -21.65
CA GLU A 87 18.18 -1.02 -22.05
C GLU A 87 18.73 -2.45 -22.01
N VAL A 88 19.24 -2.90 -23.15
CA VAL A 88 19.81 -4.24 -23.29
C VAL A 88 21.17 -4.21 -23.96
N ILE A 89 21.91 -5.32 -23.84
CA ILE A 89 23.08 -5.61 -24.65
C ILE A 89 22.82 -6.93 -25.35
N PHE A 90 22.80 -6.90 -26.68
CA PHE A 90 22.71 -8.10 -27.51
C PHE A 90 24.03 -8.91 -27.47
N PRO A 91 24.03 -10.17 -27.87
CA PRO A 91 25.24 -11.03 -27.80
C PRO A 91 26.46 -10.47 -28.56
N ASP A 92 26.23 -9.72 -29.62
CA ASP A 92 27.24 -9.05 -30.44
C ASP A 92 27.66 -7.67 -29.91
N LYS A 93 27.16 -7.26 -28.71
CA LYS A 93 27.42 -6.00 -28.02
C LYS A 93 26.64 -4.80 -28.57
N VAL A 94 25.81 -4.96 -29.54
CA VAL A 94 24.86 -3.90 -29.95
C VAL A 94 23.89 -3.59 -28.81
N ARG A 95 23.54 -2.30 -28.69
CA ARG A 95 22.65 -1.78 -27.64
C ARG A 95 21.44 -1.05 -28.21
N ASP A 96 21.47 -0.76 -29.50
CA ASP A 96 20.38 -0.10 -30.22
C ASP A 96 19.19 -1.03 -30.35
N ILE A 97 18.03 -0.54 -29.94
CA ILE A 97 16.74 -1.23 -30.05
C ILE A 97 15.85 -0.44 -31.00
N GLU A 98 15.35 -1.08 -32.04
CA GLU A 98 14.35 -0.51 -32.95
C GLU A 98 13.03 -1.29 -32.84
N LEU A 99 12.19 -0.92 -31.85
CA LEU A 99 10.87 -1.53 -31.69
C LEU A 99 9.90 -1.08 -32.78
N THR A 100 9.21 -2.05 -33.35
CA THR A 100 8.12 -1.83 -34.32
C THR A 100 6.86 -2.55 -33.87
N TYR A 101 5.71 -1.93 -34.12
CA TYR A 101 4.41 -2.56 -33.91
C TYR A 101 4.25 -3.81 -34.78
N ASP A 102 3.77 -4.90 -34.20
CA ASP A 102 3.48 -6.13 -34.90
C ASP A 102 1.96 -6.36 -35.01
N ARG A 103 1.27 -6.40 -33.88
CA ARG A 103 -0.18 -6.58 -33.78
C ARG A 103 -0.69 -6.18 -32.41
N SER A 104 -2.00 -6.12 -32.26
CA SER A 104 -2.68 -5.92 -30.96
C SER A 104 -3.93 -6.79 -30.85
N GLU A 105 -4.39 -6.94 -29.63
CA GLU A 105 -5.66 -7.59 -29.32
C GLU A 105 -6.22 -7.02 -28.00
N ILE A 106 -7.53 -7.16 -27.81
CA ILE A 106 -8.18 -6.86 -26.54
C ILE A 106 -8.53 -8.19 -25.85
N LYS A 107 -8.02 -8.36 -24.62
CA LYS A 107 -8.27 -9.54 -23.77
C LYS A 107 -9.05 -9.18 -22.52
N GLN A 108 -9.79 -10.13 -21.97
CA GLN A 108 -10.27 -10.07 -20.61
C GLN A 108 -9.23 -10.71 -19.69
N ILE A 109 -8.62 -9.91 -18.81
CA ILE A 109 -7.65 -10.38 -17.82
C ILE A 109 -8.19 -10.00 -16.42
N ASP A 110 -8.37 -10.98 -15.55
CA ASP A 110 -8.99 -10.82 -14.22
C ASP A 110 -10.33 -10.07 -14.25
N GLY A 111 -11.12 -10.28 -15.31
CA GLY A 111 -12.44 -9.65 -15.52
C GLY A 111 -12.41 -8.24 -16.11
N TYR A 112 -11.24 -7.72 -16.50
CA TYR A 112 -11.07 -6.38 -17.05
C TYR A 112 -10.58 -6.39 -18.50
N SER A 113 -11.09 -5.44 -19.28
CA SER A 113 -10.60 -5.21 -20.65
C SER A 113 -9.15 -4.75 -20.61
N THR A 114 -8.30 -5.49 -21.30
CA THR A 114 -6.86 -5.24 -21.39
C THR A 114 -6.47 -5.14 -22.85
N LEU A 115 -5.94 -4.01 -23.25
CA LEU A 115 -5.27 -3.86 -24.54
C LEU A 115 -3.89 -4.50 -24.44
N VAL A 116 -3.60 -5.41 -25.34
CA VAL A 116 -2.32 -6.11 -25.46
C VAL A 116 -1.68 -5.71 -26.78
N ILE A 117 -0.50 -5.09 -26.73
CA ILE A 117 0.24 -4.62 -27.89
C ILE A 117 1.52 -5.44 -28.00
N TYR A 118 1.72 -6.05 -29.17
CA TYR A 118 2.91 -6.83 -29.49
C TYR A 118 3.85 -5.97 -30.34
N GLN A 119 5.07 -5.86 -29.89
CA GLN A 119 6.15 -5.17 -30.57
C GLN A 119 7.37 -6.09 -30.68
N LYS A 120 8.18 -5.88 -31.69
CA LYS A 120 9.41 -6.63 -31.91
C LYS A 120 10.53 -5.72 -32.38
N ASP A 121 11.74 -6.06 -32.02
CA ASP A 121 12.91 -5.41 -32.62
C ASP A 121 12.99 -5.80 -34.10
N LYS A 122 13.35 -4.85 -34.93
CA LYS A 122 13.43 -5.01 -36.37
C LYS A 122 14.54 -5.95 -36.83
N TYR A 123 15.61 -6.05 -36.08
CA TYR A 123 16.84 -6.73 -36.45
C TYR A 123 17.25 -7.84 -35.49
N TYR A 124 16.92 -7.70 -34.22
CA TYR A 124 17.34 -8.59 -33.14
C TYR A 124 16.17 -9.45 -32.61
N PRO A 125 16.47 -10.62 -32.03
CA PRO A 125 15.43 -11.52 -31.54
C PRO A 125 14.88 -11.08 -30.17
N LEU A 126 14.37 -9.85 -30.12
CA LEU A 126 13.73 -9.26 -28.96
C LEU A 126 12.26 -8.99 -29.26
N SER A 127 11.36 -9.47 -28.42
CA SER A 127 9.95 -9.05 -28.45
C SER A 127 9.53 -8.43 -27.13
N VAL A 128 8.66 -7.43 -27.22
CA VAL A 128 8.06 -6.74 -26.08
C VAL A 128 6.54 -6.84 -26.26
N THR A 129 5.87 -7.31 -25.22
CA THR A 129 4.40 -7.30 -25.15
C THR A 129 4.01 -6.32 -24.05
N GLU A 130 3.25 -5.32 -24.40
CA GLU A 130 2.73 -4.33 -23.47
C GLU A 130 1.27 -4.62 -23.15
N TYR A 131 0.92 -4.48 -21.89
CA TYR A 131 -0.42 -4.66 -21.36
C TYR A 131 -0.91 -3.36 -20.73
N LEU A 132 -2.11 -2.92 -21.15
CA LEU A 132 -2.81 -1.77 -20.58
C LEU A 132 -4.20 -2.23 -20.15
N ARG A 133 -4.37 -2.50 -18.86
CA ARG A 133 -5.62 -2.99 -18.27
C ARG A 133 -6.41 -1.82 -17.69
N VAL A 134 -7.66 -1.68 -18.10
CA VAL A 134 -8.51 -0.56 -17.69
C VAL A 134 -9.43 -0.99 -16.56
N LEU A 135 -9.40 -0.22 -15.46
CA LEU A 135 -10.24 -0.40 -14.27
C LEU A 135 -11.10 0.87 -14.09
N PRO A 136 -12.23 0.96 -14.80
CA PRO A 136 -13.00 2.19 -14.90
C PRO A 136 -13.53 2.71 -13.55
N GLU A 137 -13.95 1.82 -12.68
CA GLU A 137 -14.54 2.14 -11.37
C GLU A 137 -13.57 2.82 -10.41
N TYR A 138 -12.25 2.64 -10.61
CA TYR A 138 -11.20 3.24 -9.79
C TYR A 138 -10.50 4.40 -10.47
N ASP A 139 -10.85 4.75 -11.71
CA ASP A 139 -10.11 5.71 -12.55
C ASP A 139 -8.63 5.33 -12.73
N ILE A 140 -8.34 4.03 -12.88
CA ILE A 140 -6.99 3.47 -12.96
C ILE A 140 -6.79 2.68 -14.26
N ILE A 141 -5.58 2.80 -14.80
CA ILE A 141 -5.02 1.95 -15.84
C ILE A 141 -3.79 1.28 -15.25
N GLU A 142 -3.72 -0.05 -15.30
CA GLU A 142 -2.52 -0.81 -14.95
C GLU A 142 -1.69 -1.06 -16.20
N LYS A 143 -0.39 -0.82 -16.10
CA LYS A 143 0.59 -1.05 -17.17
C LYS A 143 1.66 -2.03 -16.70
N TRP A 144 2.05 -2.94 -17.57
CA TRP A 144 3.24 -3.79 -17.42
C TRP A 144 3.69 -4.29 -18.78
N ILE A 145 4.92 -4.78 -18.85
CA ILE A 145 5.47 -5.36 -20.07
C ILE A 145 6.03 -6.76 -19.82
N GLU A 146 6.04 -7.55 -20.88
CA GLU A 146 6.82 -8.78 -21.01
C GLU A 146 7.90 -8.56 -22.05
N ILE A 147 9.14 -8.89 -21.69
CA ILE A 147 10.27 -8.90 -22.60
C ILE A 147 10.74 -10.34 -22.83
N LYS A 148 10.96 -10.72 -24.08
CA LYS A 148 11.33 -12.10 -24.44
C LYS A 148 12.50 -12.13 -25.40
N ASN A 149 13.48 -13.00 -25.13
CA ASN A 149 14.48 -13.39 -26.11
C ASN A 149 13.90 -14.48 -27.03
N THR A 150 13.56 -14.12 -28.25
CA THR A 150 12.99 -15.03 -29.26
C THR A 150 14.06 -15.75 -30.07
N GLY A 151 15.34 -15.52 -29.79
CA GLY A 151 16.48 -16.11 -30.47
C GLY A 151 16.65 -17.59 -30.14
N LYS A 152 17.50 -18.24 -30.93
CA LYS A 152 17.91 -19.63 -30.72
C LYS A 152 19.25 -19.78 -30.02
N LYS A 153 20.05 -18.70 -29.98
CA LYS A 153 21.40 -18.65 -29.39
C LYS A 153 21.68 -17.30 -28.78
N GLY A 154 22.54 -17.27 -27.76
CA GLY A 154 22.98 -16.06 -27.07
C GLY A 154 21.97 -15.50 -26.10
N ALA A 155 22.42 -15.14 -24.91
CA ALA A 155 21.59 -14.47 -23.92
C ALA A 155 21.63 -12.96 -24.17
N ILE A 156 20.47 -12.30 -23.98
CA ILE A 156 20.36 -10.85 -24.00
C ILE A 156 20.58 -10.37 -22.58
N LYS A 157 21.58 -9.51 -22.35
CA LYS A 157 21.78 -8.87 -21.06
C LYS A 157 20.81 -7.68 -20.92
N VAL A 158 20.01 -7.66 -19.86
CA VAL A 158 19.12 -6.57 -19.52
C VAL A 158 19.82 -5.70 -18.46
N GLU A 159 20.01 -4.44 -18.79
CA GLU A 159 20.63 -3.44 -17.89
C GLU A 159 19.60 -2.52 -17.24
N ASN A 160 18.44 -2.36 -17.86
CA ASN A 160 17.30 -1.63 -17.33
C ASN A 160 16.00 -2.17 -17.94
N ILE A 161 14.98 -2.34 -17.13
CA ILE A 161 13.62 -2.58 -17.59
C ILE A 161 12.62 -2.01 -16.60
N GLN A 162 11.75 -1.12 -17.10
CA GLN A 162 10.73 -0.45 -16.32
C GLN A 162 9.35 -1.01 -16.66
N SER A 163 8.39 -0.84 -15.77
CA SER A 163 7.04 -1.37 -15.90
C SER A 163 6.16 -0.60 -16.88
N GLY A 164 6.38 0.70 -16.95
CA GLY A 164 5.60 1.58 -17.82
C GLY A 164 6.13 3.01 -17.83
N THR A 165 5.76 3.72 -18.87
CA THR A 165 5.94 5.16 -18.99
C THR A 165 4.63 5.83 -19.42
N PHE A 166 4.53 7.11 -19.16
CA PHE A 166 3.52 7.99 -19.76
C PHE A 166 4.05 9.42 -19.81
N PHE A 167 3.39 10.26 -20.63
CA PHE A 167 3.83 11.61 -20.89
C PHE A 167 2.74 12.62 -20.55
N LEU A 168 3.15 13.74 -19.99
CA LEU A 168 2.28 14.90 -19.81
C LEU A 168 2.71 16.03 -20.74
N PRO A 169 1.79 16.83 -21.30
CA PRO A 169 2.11 17.95 -22.17
C PRO A 169 3.10 18.92 -21.52
N LYS A 170 3.78 19.71 -22.33
CA LYS A 170 4.65 20.77 -21.84
C LYS A 170 3.86 21.73 -20.93
N ASN A 171 4.23 21.78 -19.65
CA ASN A 171 3.68 22.69 -18.63
C ASN A 171 4.66 22.82 -17.47
N PHE A 172 4.34 23.65 -16.48
CA PHE A 172 4.98 23.65 -15.16
C PHE A 172 4.21 22.71 -14.24
N TYR A 173 4.95 21.82 -13.57
CA TYR A 173 4.38 20.80 -12.74
C TYR A 173 5.02 20.78 -11.34
N GLU A 174 4.23 20.39 -10.36
CA GLU A 174 4.66 20.04 -9.02
C GLU A 174 4.47 18.53 -8.80
N LEU A 175 5.45 17.93 -8.14
CA LEU A 175 5.44 16.55 -7.71
C LEU A 175 5.21 16.49 -6.21
N THR A 176 4.15 15.82 -5.77
CA THR A 176 3.99 15.38 -4.40
C THR A 176 4.36 13.89 -4.31
N HIS A 177 5.27 13.57 -3.40
CA HIS A 177 5.68 12.21 -3.08
C HIS A 177 5.79 12.03 -1.57
N PHE A 178 5.86 10.78 -1.12
CA PHE A 178 5.90 10.43 0.28
C PHE A 178 7.25 9.81 0.61
N SER A 179 7.97 10.41 1.54
CA SER A 179 9.25 9.93 2.03
C SER A 179 9.23 9.88 3.55
N GLY A 180 10.24 9.31 4.17
CA GLY A 180 10.29 9.26 5.62
C GLY A 180 11.54 8.57 6.12
N VAL A 181 11.56 8.47 7.43
CA VAL A 181 12.53 7.67 8.19
C VAL A 181 11.77 6.85 9.21
N TRP A 182 12.43 5.92 9.87
CA TRP A 182 11.85 5.20 10.99
C TRP A 182 11.26 6.15 12.04
N GLY A 183 10.01 5.92 12.40
CA GLY A 183 9.26 6.75 13.34
C GLY A 183 8.71 8.07 12.79
N ALA A 184 8.92 8.37 11.50
CA ALA A 184 8.35 9.50 10.78
C ALA A 184 8.06 9.12 9.33
N GLU A 185 7.23 8.11 9.15
CA GLU A 185 6.89 7.52 7.87
C GLU A 185 5.92 8.41 7.06
N PHE A 186 5.90 8.23 5.76
CA PHE A 186 4.95 8.84 4.82
C PHE A 186 4.93 10.36 4.77
N GLN A 187 5.98 11.06 5.18
CA GLN A 187 6.00 12.52 5.17
C GLN A 187 5.78 13.06 3.74
N PRO A 188 4.73 13.85 3.48
CA PRO A 188 4.47 14.40 2.17
C PRO A 188 5.50 15.47 1.82
N GLN A 189 6.07 15.36 0.63
CA GLN A 189 7.03 16.31 0.07
C GLN A 189 6.50 16.83 -1.26
N THR A 190 6.39 18.14 -1.42
CA THR A 190 6.02 18.76 -2.70
C THR A 190 7.21 19.54 -3.24
N THR A 191 7.54 19.29 -4.51
CA THR A 191 8.67 19.94 -5.21
C THR A 191 8.28 20.30 -6.64
N LYS A 192 8.77 21.46 -7.12
CA LYS A 192 8.62 21.85 -8.53
C LYS A 192 9.49 20.98 -9.41
N LEU A 193 8.94 20.50 -10.50
CA LEU A 193 9.70 19.76 -11.52
C LEU A 193 10.37 20.74 -12.47
N THR A 194 11.69 20.86 -12.31
CA THR A 194 12.56 21.66 -13.17
C THR A 194 13.15 20.81 -14.29
N GLN A 195 13.86 21.44 -15.23
CA GLN A 195 14.56 20.74 -16.32
C GLN A 195 15.54 19.70 -15.78
N GLY A 196 15.61 18.56 -16.44
CA GLY A 196 16.42 17.41 -16.03
C GLY A 196 15.57 16.31 -15.44
N ILE A 197 16.19 15.41 -14.68
CA ILE A 197 15.57 14.21 -14.14
C ILE A 197 15.48 14.34 -12.62
N LYS A 198 14.27 14.27 -12.07
CA LYS A 198 14.02 14.01 -10.66
C LYS A 198 13.75 12.51 -10.49
N THR A 199 14.56 11.84 -9.65
CA THR A 199 14.42 10.40 -9.38
C THR A 199 13.95 10.18 -7.94
N LEU A 200 12.94 9.34 -7.76
CA LEU A 200 12.59 8.71 -6.49
C LEU A 200 13.02 7.24 -6.58
N GLN A 201 13.68 6.71 -5.54
CA GLN A 201 14.19 5.34 -5.61
C GLN A 201 14.46 4.73 -4.24
N VAL A 202 14.44 3.40 -4.22
CA VAL A 202 14.88 2.56 -3.10
C VAL A 202 16.02 1.64 -3.57
N LYS A 203 16.97 1.39 -2.67
CA LYS A 203 18.17 0.57 -2.95
C LYS A 203 18.41 -0.53 -1.90
N ASP A 204 17.63 -0.54 -0.85
CA ASP A 204 17.80 -1.43 0.32
C ASP A 204 16.50 -2.09 0.80
N PHE A 205 15.48 -2.12 -0.06
CA PHE A 205 14.13 -2.72 0.15
C PHE A 205 13.26 -2.00 1.18
N ARG A 206 13.73 -0.95 1.84
CA ARG A 206 12.95 -0.16 2.80
C ARG A 206 12.90 1.31 2.40
N SER A 207 11.71 1.88 2.42
CA SER A 207 11.53 3.26 1.97
C SER A 207 10.98 4.21 3.04
N PHE A 208 10.30 3.71 4.08
CA PHE A 208 9.53 4.51 5.04
C PHE A 208 8.60 5.55 4.39
N GLY A 209 8.38 5.41 3.09
CA GLY A 209 7.54 6.21 2.24
C GLY A 209 6.77 5.34 1.26
N SER A 210 6.58 5.81 0.03
CA SER A 210 5.85 5.05 -0.98
C SER A 210 6.44 5.26 -2.39
N SER A 211 6.25 4.27 -3.27
CA SER A 211 6.44 4.44 -4.71
C SER A 211 5.33 5.26 -5.37
N SER A 212 4.30 5.63 -4.60
CA SER A 212 3.20 6.46 -5.09
C SER A 212 3.64 7.91 -5.26
N PHE A 213 3.16 8.52 -6.33
CA PHE A 213 3.44 9.90 -6.68
C PHE A 213 2.22 10.59 -7.23
N ILE A 214 2.19 11.93 -7.11
CA ILE A 214 1.11 12.78 -7.60
C ILE A 214 1.75 13.96 -8.33
N VAL A 215 1.38 14.16 -9.61
CA VAL A 215 1.86 15.27 -10.44
C VAL A 215 0.69 16.21 -10.74
N ARG A 216 0.86 17.50 -10.51
CA ARG A 216 -0.16 18.53 -10.69
C ARG A 216 0.41 19.72 -11.44
N PRO A 217 -0.41 20.49 -12.20
CA PRO A 217 0.02 21.79 -12.69
C PRO A 217 0.42 22.70 -11.52
N GLU A 218 1.48 23.48 -11.68
CA GLU A 218 1.97 24.39 -10.66
C GLU A 218 0.89 25.47 -10.33
N GLY A 219 0.58 25.63 -9.04
CA GLY A 219 -0.37 26.62 -8.55
C GLY A 219 -1.86 26.26 -8.71
N GLU A 220 -2.20 25.17 -9.38
CA GLU A 220 -3.58 24.72 -9.59
C GLU A 220 -3.94 23.56 -8.64
N HIS A 221 -3.62 23.67 -7.36
CA HIS A 221 -3.83 22.54 -6.46
C HIS A 221 -4.58 22.91 -5.18
N SER A 222 -5.52 22.04 -4.83
CA SER A 222 -6.17 22.04 -3.54
C SER A 222 -6.47 20.62 -3.08
N GLU A 223 -7.00 20.48 -1.88
CA GLU A 223 -7.45 19.16 -1.40
C GLU A 223 -8.61 18.62 -2.24
N THR A 224 -9.51 19.47 -2.74
CA THR A 224 -10.78 19.05 -3.32
C THR A 224 -10.98 19.42 -4.79
N THR A 225 -10.08 20.16 -5.39
CA THR A 225 -10.19 20.62 -6.78
C THR A 225 -8.81 20.67 -7.45
N GLY A 226 -8.81 20.59 -8.76
CA GLY A 226 -7.61 20.68 -9.60
C GLY A 226 -7.22 19.34 -10.23
N LYS A 227 -6.52 19.45 -11.35
CA LYS A 227 -6.03 18.29 -12.10
C LYS A 227 -4.89 17.61 -11.37
N ALA A 228 -4.94 16.29 -11.30
CA ALA A 228 -3.86 15.49 -10.76
C ALA A 228 -3.69 14.19 -11.57
N TRP A 229 -2.47 13.89 -11.98
CA TRP A 229 -2.04 12.59 -12.45
C TRP A 229 -1.29 11.89 -11.32
N PHE A 230 -1.54 10.61 -11.15
CA PHE A 230 -0.93 9.86 -10.07
C PHE A 230 -0.53 8.47 -10.54
N GLY A 231 0.36 7.85 -9.78
CA GLY A 231 0.76 6.47 -10.03
C GLY A 231 1.34 5.80 -8.80
N SER A 232 1.40 4.46 -8.85
CA SER A 232 1.99 3.62 -7.82
C SER A 232 2.52 2.34 -8.45
N LEU A 233 3.65 1.81 -7.94
CA LEU A 233 4.24 0.56 -8.40
C LEU A 233 3.88 -0.60 -7.47
N HIS A 234 3.60 -1.77 -8.04
CA HIS A 234 3.28 -3.00 -7.28
C HIS A 234 4.54 -3.84 -7.05
N TYR A 235 5.50 -3.29 -6.32
CA TYR A 235 6.77 -3.96 -6.12
C TYR A 235 7.40 -3.63 -4.77
N SER A 236 7.76 -4.65 -4.02
CA SER A 236 8.29 -4.55 -2.65
C SER A 236 9.82 -4.70 -2.57
N GLY A 237 10.49 -4.64 -3.71
CA GLY A 237 11.96 -4.62 -3.82
C GLY A 237 12.50 -3.22 -4.07
N ASN A 238 13.67 -3.15 -4.66
CA ASN A 238 14.24 -1.89 -5.11
C ASN A 238 13.47 -1.35 -6.30
N TRP A 239 12.84 -0.21 -6.14
CA TRP A 239 12.04 0.46 -7.15
C TRP A 239 12.60 1.83 -7.52
N ARG A 240 12.20 2.33 -8.70
CA ARG A 240 12.57 3.64 -9.21
C ARG A 240 11.39 4.28 -9.93
N VAL A 241 11.26 5.61 -9.77
CA VAL A 241 10.36 6.46 -10.55
C VAL A 241 11.16 7.67 -11.01
N ASP A 242 11.19 7.90 -12.32
CA ASP A 242 11.87 9.04 -12.94
C ASP A 242 10.84 10.02 -13.50
N PHE A 243 11.09 11.30 -13.25
CA PHE A 243 10.35 12.44 -13.81
C PHE A 243 11.33 13.25 -14.65
N GLU A 244 11.32 13.03 -15.96
CA GLU A 244 12.23 13.71 -16.89
C GLU A 244 11.51 14.84 -17.59
N LYS A 245 11.92 16.07 -17.30
CA LYS A 245 11.39 17.28 -17.90
C LYS A 245 12.34 17.85 -18.92
N TYR A 246 11.87 17.90 -20.17
CA TYR A 246 12.59 18.52 -21.27
C TYR A 246 12.38 20.04 -21.29
N PRO A 247 13.38 20.81 -21.76
CA PRO A 247 13.24 22.26 -21.91
C PRO A 247 12.08 22.68 -22.80
N THR A 248 11.84 21.93 -23.88
CA THR A 248 10.87 22.27 -24.94
C THR A 248 9.82 21.19 -25.16
N GLY A 249 9.94 20.04 -24.48
CA GLY A 249 9.12 18.83 -24.65
C GLY A 249 8.13 18.56 -23.53
N PRO A 250 7.54 17.37 -23.56
CA PRO A 250 6.65 16.87 -22.50
C PRO A 250 7.43 16.55 -21.22
N LEU A 251 6.71 16.26 -20.15
CA LEU A 251 7.22 15.59 -18.98
C LEU A 251 7.03 14.08 -19.17
N GLN A 252 8.10 13.31 -19.17
CA GLN A 252 8.07 11.85 -19.14
C GLN A 252 8.09 11.36 -17.68
N ILE A 253 7.25 10.38 -17.39
CA ILE A 253 7.21 9.71 -16.09
C ILE A 253 7.36 8.21 -16.33
N THR A 254 8.39 7.60 -15.73
CA THR A 254 8.73 6.18 -15.93
C THR A 254 8.90 5.50 -14.58
N SER A 255 8.32 4.32 -14.38
CA SER A 255 8.41 3.60 -13.11
C SER A 255 8.61 2.11 -13.31
N GLY A 256 9.38 1.51 -12.40
CA GLY A 256 9.63 0.08 -12.40
C GLY A 256 10.71 -0.34 -11.39
N ILE A 257 11.34 -1.48 -11.69
CA ILE A 257 12.42 -2.03 -10.88
C ILE A 257 13.66 -1.11 -10.97
N ASN A 258 14.29 -0.87 -9.84
CA ASN A 258 15.57 -0.16 -9.81
C ASN A 258 16.71 -1.10 -10.18
N PHE A 259 17.31 -0.90 -11.34
CA PHE A 259 18.44 -1.69 -11.83
C PHE A 259 19.80 -1.21 -11.30
N TRP A 260 19.80 -0.28 -10.32
CA TRP A 260 21.03 0.00 -9.59
C TRP A 260 21.56 -1.29 -8.95
N ASP A 261 22.81 -1.66 -9.22
CA ASP A 261 23.43 -2.89 -8.76
C ASP A 261 22.62 -4.18 -9.11
N GLN A 262 21.94 -4.17 -10.24
CA GLN A 262 21.25 -5.34 -10.81
C GLN A 262 21.59 -5.53 -12.28
N GLU A 263 21.58 -6.76 -12.73
CA GLU A 263 21.58 -7.14 -14.14
C GLU A 263 20.92 -8.50 -14.28
N MET A 264 20.36 -8.74 -15.42
CA MET A 264 19.65 -9.97 -15.72
C MET A 264 20.00 -10.43 -17.13
N TYR A 265 20.04 -11.74 -17.36
CA TYR A 265 20.28 -12.33 -18.67
C TYR A 265 19.06 -13.12 -19.11
N LEU A 266 18.49 -12.76 -20.25
CA LEU A 266 17.43 -13.53 -20.88
C LEU A 266 18.05 -14.56 -21.82
N LYS A 267 18.06 -15.83 -21.42
CA LYS A 267 18.46 -16.96 -22.25
C LYS A 267 17.46 -17.14 -23.41
N PRO A 268 17.84 -17.82 -24.50
CA PRO A 268 16.94 -18.12 -25.61
C PRO A 268 15.61 -18.72 -25.13
N GLY A 269 14.49 -18.16 -25.57
CA GLY A 269 13.14 -18.56 -25.19
C GLY A 269 12.63 -18.01 -23.86
N GLN A 270 13.49 -17.42 -23.01
CA GLN A 270 13.06 -16.86 -21.73
C GLN A 270 12.27 -15.57 -21.89
N THR A 271 11.28 -15.43 -21.01
CA THR A 271 10.45 -14.23 -20.85
C THR A 271 10.63 -13.69 -19.42
N PHE A 272 10.66 -12.37 -19.28
CA PHE A 272 10.56 -11.70 -18.01
C PHE A 272 9.36 -10.76 -18.02
N THR A 273 8.55 -10.79 -16.96
CA THR A 273 7.39 -9.94 -16.76
C THR A 273 7.69 -8.92 -15.68
N THR A 274 7.50 -7.65 -15.97
CA THR A 274 7.70 -6.58 -14.99
C THR A 274 6.58 -6.54 -13.96
N PRO A 275 6.81 -5.96 -12.77
CA PRO A 275 5.74 -5.57 -11.87
C PRO A 275 4.74 -4.65 -12.56
N LYS A 276 3.52 -4.54 -12.02
CA LYS A 276 2.53 -3.60 -12.54
C LYS A 276 2.81 -2.19 -12.03
N MET A 277 2.56 -1.20 -12.88
CA MET A 277 2.45 0.22 -12.55
C MET A 277 0.98 0.62 -12.72
N SER A 278 0.36 1.15 -11.69
CA SER A 278 -0.97 1.76 -11.77
C SER A 278 -0.84 3.25 -12.00
N ILE A 279 -1.60 3.79 -12.95
CA ILE A 279 -1.68 5.22 -13.24
C ILE A 279 -3.13 5.68 -13.25
N GLY A 280 -3.38 6.94 -12.90
CA GLY A 280 -4.72 7.52 -12.89
C GLY A 280 -4.71 9.03 -13.08
N TYR A 281 -5.92 9.58 -13.27
CA TYR A 281 -6.15 11.01 -13.41
C TYR A 281 -7.45 11.41 -12.71
N THR A 282 -7.47 12.60 -12.11
CA THR A 282 -8.64 13.19 -11.49
C THR A 282 -8.65 14.71 -11.63
N ILE A 283 -9.83 15.32 -11.48
CA ILE A 283 -10.00 16.79 -11.36
C ILE A 283 -10.36 17.20 -9.93
N ASP A 284 -10.48 16.25 -9.02
CA ASP A 284 -10.93 16.44 -7.63
C ASP A 284 -9.76 16.61 -6.65
N GLY A 285 -8.62 17.11 -7.13
CA GLY A 285 -7.45 17.41 -6.31
C GLY A 285 -6.85 16.20 -5.59
N MET A 286 -6.25 16.43 -4.43
CA MET A 286 -5.63 15.37 -3.60
C MET A 286 -6.64 14.34 -3.10
N GLN A 287 -7.87 14.76 -2.82
CA GLN A 287 -8.94 13.90 -2.37
C GLN A 287 -9.35 12.89 -3.45
N GLY A 288 -9.47 13.32 -4.72
CA GLY A 288 -9.75 12.42 -5.83
C GLY A 288 -8.68 11.34 -6.00
N VAL A 289 -7.40 11.70 -5.87
CA VAL A 289 -6.28 10.74 -5.84
C VAL A 289 -6.45 9.72 -4.71
N SER A 290 -6.69 10.21 -3.50
CA SER A 290 -6.85 9.34 -2.32
C SER A 290 -8.02 8.38 -2.46
N HIS A 291 -9.15 8.85 -2.98
CA HIS A 291 -10.33 8.01 -3.19
C HIS A 291 -10.06 6.90 -4.22
N SER A 292 -9.45 7.24 -5.35
CA SER A 292 -9.08 6.26 -6.39
C SER A 292 -8.13 5.21 -5.84
N LEU A 293 -7.01 5.62 -5.24
CA LEU A 293 -6.00 4.70 -4.72
C LEU A 293 -6.50 3.86 -3.55
N ALA A 294 -7.26 4.45 -2.59
CA ALA A 294 -7.79 3.73 -1.44
C ALA A 294 -8.87 2.71 -1.84
N ALA A 295 -9.79 3.07 -2.74
CA ALA A 295 -10.77 2.14 -3.27
C ALA A 295 -10.10 1.00 -4.04
N TYR A 296 -9.16 1.32 -4.91
CA TYR A 296 -8.37 0.35 -5.65
C TYR A 296 -7.60 -0.61 -4.74
N ALA A 297 -6.87 -0.09 -3.76
CA ALA A 297 -6.13 -0.90 -2.80
C ALA A 297 -7.04 -1.83 -2.00
N ARG A 298 -8.19 -1.31 -1.51
CA ARG A 298 -9.15 -2.07 -0.71
C ARG A 298 -9.90 -3.12 -1.53
N GLU A 299 -10.40 -2.74 -2.72
CA GLU A 299 -11.41 -3.53 -3.44
C GLU A 299 -10.80 -4.40 -4.54
N LYS A 300 -9.60 -4.05 -5.03
CA LYS A 300 -8.95 -4.81 -6.10
C LYS A 300 -7.66 -5.48 -5.65
N ILE A 301 -6.81 -4.77 -4.90
CA ILE A 301 -5.47 -5.25 -4.54
C ILE A 301 -5.50 -6.16 -3.31
N ALA A 302 -6.17 -5.77 -2.23
CA ALA A 302 -6.23 -6.55 -0.99
C ALA A 302 -6.66 -8.01 -1.24
N PRO A 303 -6.14 -8.97 -0.48
CA PRO A 303 -6.45 -10.39 -0.65
C PRO A 303 -7.95 -10.67 -0.62
N PRO A 304 -8.49 -11.45 -1.57
CA PRO A 304 -9.94 -11.66 -1.69
C PRO A 304 -10.58 -12.31 -0.47
N ALA A 305 -9.86 -13.18 0.24
CA ALA A 305 -10.39 -13.94 1.38
C ALA A 305 -10.97 -13.04 2.48
N HIS A 306 -10.25 -11.97 2.83
CA HIS A 306 -10.63 -11.10 3.95
C HIS A 306 -11.03 -9.67 3.53
N ARG A 307 -11.08 -9.39 2.24
CA ARG A 307 -11.28 -8.04 1.69
C ARG A 307 -12.43 -7.28 2.30
N ASN A 308 -13.56 -7.95 2.54
CA ASN A 308 -14.81 -7.37 3.03
C ASN A 308 -15.09 -7.66 4.51
N GLU A 309 -14.16 -8.30 5.23
CA GLU A 309 -14.34 -8.64 6.63
C GLU A 309 -13.97 -7.47 7.53
N ILE A 310 -14.73 -7.29 8.61
CA ILE A 310 -14.43 -6.34 9.67
C ILE A 310 -13.14 -6.76 10.36
N ARG A 311 -12.16 -5.83 10.43
CA ARG A 311 -10.92 -6.05 11.16
C ARG A 311 -11.17 -6.04 12.65
N PRO A 312 -10.62 -7.04 13.38
CA PRO A 312 -10.83 -7.15 14.82
C PRO A 312 -10.08 -6.06 15.60
N VAL A 313 -10.55 -5.77 16.81
CA VAL A 313 -9.75 -5.06 17.82
C VAL A 313 -8.66 -6.00 18.30
N LEU A 314 -7.40 -5.63 18.12
CA LEU A 314 -6.28 -6.49 18.47
C LEU A 314 -5.53 -6.04 19.72
N TYR A 315 -4.91 -6.99 20.41
CA TYR A 315 -3.89 -6.78 21.43
C TYR A 315 -2.57 -7.36 20.93
N ASN A 316 -1.47 -6.64 21.13
CA ASN A 316 -0.12 -7.13 20.84
C ASN A 316 0.76 -7.01 22.10
N SER A 317 1.52 -8.04 22.43
CA SER A 317 2.26 -8.13 23.68
C SER A 317 3.61 -7.40 23.69
N TRP A 318 4.09 -6.84 22.56
CA TRP A 318 5.45 -6.30 22.44
C TRP A 318 5.81 -5.30 23.53
N TYR A 319 5.03 -4.26 23.69
CA TYR A 319 5.32 -3.21 24.69
C TYR A 319 5.02 -3.62 26.13
N ALA A 320 4.33 -4.73 26.34
CA ALA A 320 4.09 -5.27 27.68
C ALA A 320 5.24 -6.15 28.18
N THR A 321 5.80 -6.98 27.30
CA THR A 321 6.72 -8.06 27.70
C THR A 321 8.06 -8.05 26.99
N THR A 322 8.17 -7.34 25.84
CA THR A 322 9.34 -7.43 24.96
C THR A 322 9.72 -8.90 24.72
N PHE A 323 10.94 -9.32 25.06
CA PHE A 323 11.41 -10.71 24.92
C PHE A 323 11.02 -11.64 26.09
N ASP A 324 10.43 -11.11 27.18
CA ASP A 324 9.96 -11.93 28.31
C ASP A 324 8.55 -12.46 28.04
N VAL A 325 8.43 -13.24 26.99
CA VAL A 325 7.19 -13.90 26.56
C VAL A 325 7.13 -15.28 27.14
N ASN A 326 6.16 -15.55 28.07
CA ASN A 326 5.93 -16.84 28.65
C ASN A 326 4.42 -17.10 28.84
N GLU A 327 4.03 -18.39 29.04
CA GLU A 327 2.63 -18.80 29.10
C GLU A 327 1.83 -18.04 30.16
N GLU A 328 2.35 -17.95 31.39
CA GLU A 328 1.66 -17.33 32.54
C GLU A 328 1.36 -15.85 32.27
N HIS A 329 2.37 -15.12 31.83
CA HIS A 329 2.28 -13.69 31.54
C HIS A 329 1.29 -13.40 30.40
N GLN A 330 1.37 -14.20 29.31
CA GLN A 330 0.47 -14.05 28.19
C GLN A 330 -0.99 -14.34 28.53
N LEU A 331 -1.25 -15.35 29.38
CA LEU A 331 -2.60 -15.67 29.85
C LEU A 331 -3.17 -14.58 30.76
N ALA A 332 -2.33 -13.96 31.61
CA ALA A 332 -2.75 -12.81 32.43
C ALA A 332 -3.16 -11.62 31.60
N LEU A 333 -2.37 -11.29 30.55
CA LEU A 333 -2.70 -10.23 29.56
C LEU A 333 -3.96 -10.57 28.78
N ALA A 334 -4.10 -11.80 28.28
CA ALA A 334 -5.25 -12.24 27.50
C ALA A 334 -6.57 -12.13 28.28
N LYS A 335 -6.56 -12.45 29.59
CA LYS A 335 -7.74 -12.31 30.45
C LYS A 335 -8.24 -10.86 30.51
N ILE A 336 -7.33 -9.90 30.71
CA ILE A 336 -7.68 -8.46 30.76
C ILE A 336 -8.06 -7.95 29.37
N ALA A 337 -7.34 -8.36 28.33
CA ALA A 337 -7.68 -8.02 26.95
C ALA A 337 -9.13 -8.42 26.61
N LYS A 338 -9.55 -9.63 27.01
CA LYS A 338 -10.95 -10.07 26.86
C LYS A 338 -11.93 -9.22 27.63
N GLU A 339 -11.60 -8.90 28.88
CA GLU A 339 -12.46 -8.10 29.77
C GLU A 339 -12.77 -6.72 29.18
N ILE A 340 -11.78 -6.07 28.58
CA ILE A 340 -11.94 -4.74 27.97
C ILE A 340 -12.52 -4.79 26.55
N GLY A 341 -12.68 -5.99 25.95
CA GLY A 341 -13.39 -6.16 24.69
C GLY A 341 -12.52 -6.40 23.45
N VAL A 342 -11.24 -6.73 23.61
CA VAL A 342 -10.35 -7.18 22.52
C VAL A 342 -10.90 -8.47 21.87
N GLU A 343 -10.60 -8.69 20.61
CA GLU A 343 -11.07 -9.81 19.79
C GLU A 343 -9.92 -10.71 19.31
N MET A 344 -8.72 -10.16 19.08
CA MET A 344 -7.52 -10.86 18.61
C MET A 344 -6.37 -10.62 19.57
N PHE A 345 -5.74 -11.69 20.08
CA PHE A 345 -4.59 -11.63 20.99
C PHE A 345 -3.32 -12.10 20.26
N VAL A 346 -2.35 -11.21 20.07
CA VAL A 346 -1.13 -11.47 19.31
C VAL A 346 0.07 -11.49 20.26
N ILE A 347 0.80 -12.61 20.32
CA ILE A 347 2.13 -12.62 20.91
C ILE A 347 3.17 -12.12 19.92
N ASP A 348 4.02 -11.19 20.35
CA ASP A 348 5.07 -10.61 19.53
C ASP A 348 6.39 -11.40 19.66
N ASP A 349 7.53 -10.80 19.31
CA ASP A 349 8.87 -11.39 19.35
C ASP A 349 9.20 -11.98 20.73
N GLY A 350 9.93 -13.10 20.78
CA GLY A 350 10.40 -13.70 22.03
C GLY A 350 9.87 -15.12 22.36
N TRP A 351 9.00 -15.71 21.53
CA TRP A 351 8.36 -17.01 21.85
C TRP A 351 9.21 -18.24 21.50
N PHE A 352 10.23 -18.11 20.66
CA PHE A 352 11.02 -19.23 20.13
C PHE A 352 12.36 -19.39 20.82
N LYS A 353 12.99 -20.56 20.60
CA LYS A 353 14.21 -21.02 21.28
C LYS A 353 15.34 -20.00 21.20
N GLY A 354 15.93 -19.68 22.34
CA GLY A 354 17.08 -18.79 22.46
C GLY A 354 16.78 -17.30 22.25
N ARG A 355 15.51 -16.94 22.05
CA ARG A 355 15.07 -15.57 21.86
C ARG A 355 14.78 -14.86 23.19
N ILE A 356 15.84 -14.52 23.92
CA ILE A 356 15.78 -13.78 25.19
C ILE A 356 16.15 -12.29 25.02
N ASN A 357 16.64 -11.92 23.87
CA ASN A 357 16.94 -10.57 23.41
C ASN A 357 17.13 -10.60 21.89
N ASP A 358 17.47 -9.47 21.26
CA ASP A 358 17.65 -9.34 19.82
C ASP A 358 18.97 -9.94 19.26
N LYS A 359 19.84 -10.52 20.12
CA LYS A 359 21.18 -11.01 19.73
C LYS A 359 21.20 -12.50 19.38
N GLY A 360 20.14 -13.23 19.58
CA GLY A 360 20.11 -14.66 19.32
C GLY A 360 18.74 -15.23 18.99
N GLY A 361 18.72 -16.48 18.50
CA GLY A 361 17.54 -17.29 18.25
C GLY A 361 16.79 -17.00 16.95
N LEU A 362 16.95 -15.83 16.32
CA LEU A 362 16.22 -15.53 15.09
C LEU A 362 16.64 -16.49 13.97
N GLY A 363 15.65 -17.11 13.33
CA GLY A 363 15.82 -18.19 12.38
C GLY A 363 15.44 -19.57 12.93
N ASP A 364 15.49 -19.78 14.25
CA ASP A 364 15.19 -21.03 14.94
C ASP A 364 13.70 -21.09 15.33
N TRP A 365 12.83 -21.31 14.35
CA TRP A 365 11.37 -21.25 14.52
C TRP A 365 10.79 -22.42 15.32
N THR A 366 11.42 -22.72 16.46
CA THR A 366 11.01 -23.79 17.39
C THR A 366 10.60 -23.16 18.71
N VAL A 367 9.46 -23.56 19.26
CA VAL A 367 8.94 -23.04 20.53
C VAL A 367 9.95 -23.23 21.67
N ASP A 368 10.19 -22.20 22.46
CA ASP A 368 11.05 -22.27 23.64
C ASP A 368 10.34 -23.02 24.77
N LYS A 369 10.87 -24.19 25.13
CA LYS A 369 10.29 -25.04 26.13
C LYS A 369 10.44 -24.52 27.58
N ASN A 370 11.35 -23.58 27.82
CA ASN A 370 11.45 -22.92 29.13
C ASN A 370 10.31 -21.92 29.32
N LYS A 371 9.84 -21.30 28.20
CA LYS A 371 8.74 -20.31 28.20
C LYS A 371 7.38 -20.97 28.03
N PHE A 372 7.32 -22.05 27.27
CA PHE A 372 6.11 -22.82 26.94
C PHE A 372 6.41 -24.32 27.10
N PRO A 373 6.41 -24.85 28.32
CA PRO A 373 6.82 -26.25 28.59
C PRO A 373 6.02 -27.30 27.82
N ASN A 374 4.74 -27.02 27.56
CA ASN A 374 3.81 -27.88 26.84
C ASN A 374 3.60 -27.49 25.38
N GLY A 375 4.42 -26.56 24.82
CA GLY A 375 4.22 -25.98 23.51
C GLY A 375 3.21 -24.82 23.52
N LEU A 376 2.88 -24.27 22.32
CA LEU A 376 1.96 -23.15 22.19
C LEU A 376 0.49 -23.57 22.29
N GLN A 377 0.14 -24.77 21.77
CA GLN A 377 -1.25 -25.19 21.61
C GLN A 377 -2.08 -25.15 22.91
N PRO A 378 -1.61 -25.62 24.07
CA PRO A 378 -2.40 -25.54 25.33
C PRO A 378 -2.70 -24.10 25.76
N MET A 379 -1.76 -23.16 25.54
CA MET A 379 -1.99 -21.73 25.81
C MET A 379 -3.01 -21.17 24.84
N ILE A 380 -2.86 -21.48 23.55
CA ILE A 380 -3.79 -21.03 22.49
C ILE A 380 -5.21 -21.50 22.79
N GLU A 381 -5.39 -22.76 23.18
CA GLU A 381 -6.70 -23.32 23.58
C GLU A 381 -7.34 -22.55 24.74
N LYS A 382 -6.54 -22.18 25.78
CA LYS A 382 -7.02 -21.35 26.89
C LYS A 382 -7.45 -19.95 26.40
N ILE A 383 -6.67 -19.34 25.51
CA ILE A 383 -6.99 -18.02 24.93
C ILE A 383 -8.26 -18.10 24.08
N ASN A 384 -8.38 -19.13 23.22
CA ASN A 384 -9.58 -19.35 22.42
C ASN A 384 -10.81 -19.64 23.29
N ALA A 385 -10.67 -20.37 24.40
CA ALA A 385 -11.75 -20.63 25.37
C ALA A 385 -12.26 -19.34 26.06
N MET A 386 -11.42 -18.29 26.14
CA MET A 386 -11.86 -16.95 26.56
C MET A 386 -12.65 -16.22 25.47
N GLY A 387 -12.70 -16.75 24.23
CA GLY A 387 -13.35 -16.13 23.06
C GLY A 387 -12.46 -15.07 22.40
N LEU A 388 -11.15 -15.26 22.39
CA LEU A 388 -10.16 -14.48 21.66
C LEU A 388 -9.58 -15.33 20.54
N ASP A 389 -9.42 -14.76 19.35
CA ASP A 389 -8.55 -15.35 18.34
C ASP A 389 -7.09 -15.14 18.71
N PHE A 390 -6.21 -16.01 18.18
CA PHE A 390 -4.79 -15.97 18.51
C PHE A 390 -3.92 -15.65 17.30
N GLY A 391 -2.92 -14.79 17.51
CA GLY A 391 -1.93 -14.41 16.52
C GLY A 391 -0.50 -14.52 17.03
N ILE A 392 0.46 -14.50 16.10
CA ILE A 392 1.89 -14.65 16.38
C ILE A 392 2.75 -13.78 15.47
N TRP A 393 3.87 -13.28 16.01
CA TRP A 393 4.90 -12.56 15.27
C TRP A 393 5.94 -13.53 14.68
N ILE A 394 6.40 -13.23 13.47
CA ILE A 394 7.53 -13.89 12.82
C ILE A 394 8.37 -12.86 12.04
N GLU A 395 9.67 -13.15 11.87
CA GLU A 395 10.60 -12.39 11.02
C GLU A 395 11.36 -13.34 10.09
N PRO A 396 10.71 -13.86 9.03
CA PRO A 396 11.22 -14.99 8.26
C PRO A 396 12.46 -14.70 7.43
N GLU A 397 12.64 -13.45 7.05
CA GLU A 397 13.66 -13.02 6.10
C GLU A 397 15.03 -12.81 6.75
N MET A 398 15.10 -12.90 8.09
CA MET A 398 16.29 -12.58 8.89
C MET A 398 16.76 -13.76 9.71
N VAL A 399 18.05 -13.71 10.09
CA VAL A 399 18.67 -14.72 10.95
C VAL A 399 19.73 -14.06 11.84
N ASN A 400 19.83 -14.50 13.12
CA ASN A 400 20.93 -14.09 13.96
C ASN A 400 22.17 -14.98 13.70
N PRO A 401 23.39 -14.45 13.75
CA PRO A 401 24.59 -15.28 13.80
C PRO A 401 24.60 -16.27 14.97
N ASN A 402 23.99 -15.89 16.08
CA ASN A 402 23.77 -16.77 17.23
C ASN A 402 22.41 -17.49 17.11
N SER A 403 22.28 -18.36 16.12
CA SER A 403 21.15 -19.28 15.95
C SER A 403 21.64 -20.65 15.52
N ASP A 404 20.84 -21.69 15.74
CA ASP A 404 21.14 -23.04 15.26
C ASP A 404 21.11 -23.08 13.72
N LEU A 405 20.15 -22.36 13.11
CA LEU A 405 20.04 -22.25 11.66
C LEU A 405 21.33 -21.69 11.03
N TYR A 406 21.86 -20.57 11.55
CA TYR A 406 23.07 -19.98 11.00
C TYR A 406 24.30 -20.89 11.21
N ARG A 407 24.42 -21.56 12.35
CA ARG A 407 25.51 -22.52 12.60
C ARG A 407 25.48 -23.72 11.64
N ALA A 408 24.26 -24.16 11.27
CA ALA A 408 24.07 -25.27 10.33
C ALA A 408 24.28 -24.83 8.88
N HIS A 409 23.88 -23.61 8.53
CA HIS A 409 23.85 -23.09 7.18
C HIS A 409 24.38 -21.66 7.08
N PRO A 410 25.68 -21.42 7.35
CA PRO A 410 26.25 -20.06 7.27
C PRO A 410 26.30 -19.50 5.85
N ASP A 411 26.14 -20.36 4.83
CA ASP A 411 26.06 -20.03 3.40
C ASP A 411 24.66 -19.59 2.94
N TRP A 412 23.64 -19.64 3.82
CA TRP A 412 22.28 -19.24 3.49
C TRP A 412 22.02 -17.74 3.61
N VAL A 413 22.99 -16.98 4.08
CA VAL A 413 22.90 -15.51 4.15
C VAL A 413 23.58 -14.85 2.98
N PHE A 414 23.15 -13.63 2.64
CA PHE A 414 23.88 -12.79 1.72
C PHE A 414 25.22 -12.36 2.32
N HIS A 415 26.31 -12.75 1.69
CA HIS A 415 27.65 -12.39 2.15
C HIS A 415 28.72 -12.59 1.06
N TYR A 416 29.68 -11.67 0.99
CA TYR A 416 30.91 -11.85 0.23
C TYR A 416 32.02 -12.30 1.20
N PRO A 417 32.63 -13.50 1.04
CA PRO A 417 33.59 -14.05 2.00
C PRO A 417 34.85 -13.18 2.26
N ASN A 418 35.19 -12.33 1.30
CA ASN A 418 36.35 -11.41 1.39
C ASN A 418 35.96 -9.99 1.84
N ARG A 419 34.80 -9.82 2.43
CA ARG A 419 34.28 -8.57 2.97
C ARG A 419 33.78 -8.75 4.39
N THR A 420 33.69 -7.64 5.12
CA THR A 420 33.08 -7.62 6.43
C THR A 420 31.61 -8.00 6.30
N ARG A 421 31.14 -8.92 7.15
CA ARG A 421 29.72 -9.27 7.25
C ARG A 421 29.02 -8.19 8.06
N HIS A 422 28.16 -7.43 7.40
CA HIS A 422 27.44 -6.32 8.03
C HIS A 422 26.15 -6.81 8.70
N GLU A 423 26.07 -6.61 10.01
CA GLU A 423 24.87 -6.86 10.79
C GLU A 423 24.07 -5.57 10.97
N GLY A 424 22.76 -5.67 10.94
CA GLY A 424 21.84 -4.61 11.36
C GLY A 424 20.90 -5.19 12.42
N ARG A 425 20.79 -4.58 13.60
CA ARG A 425 20.03 -5.11 14.73
C ARG A 425 20.45 -6.55 15.10
N ASN A 426 21.74 -6.85 15.07
CA ASN A 426 22.32 -8.19 15.27
C ASN A 426 21.81 -9.26 14.27
N GLN A 427 21.33 -8.86 13.10
CA GLN A 427 20.69 -9.73 12.11
C GLN A 427 21.45 -9.74 10.79
N LEU A 428 21.34 -10.85 10.08
CA LEU A 428 21.73 -11.07 8.71
C LEU A 428 20.48 -11.37 7.88
N ILE A 429 20.57 -11.19 6.57
CA ILE A 429 19.47 -11.48 5.64
C ILE A 429 19.66 -12.87 5.07
N LEU A 430 18.65 -13.72 5.22
CA LEU A 430 18.58 -15.01 4.55
C LEU A 430 18.45 -14.79 3.03
N ASN A 431 19.20 -15.53 2.26
CA ASN A 431 19.16 -15.48 0.79
C ASN A 431 17.90 -16.21 0.28
N LEU A 432 16.76 -15.56 0.34
CA LEU A 432 15.48 -16.12 -0.12
C LEU A 432 15.43 -16.35 -1.64
N ALA A 433 16.44 -15.88 -2.41
CA ALA A 433 16.60 -16.27 -3.81
C ALA A 433 16.97 -17.76 -3.99
N ARG A 434 17.40 -18.45 -2.91
CA ARG A 434 17.70 -19.88 -2.86
C ARG A 434 16.44 -20.69 -2.63
N GLU A 435 16.30 -21.78 -3.34
CA GLU A 435 15.16 -22.69 -3.20
C GLU A 435 15.17 -23.48 -1.88
N ASP A 436 16.36 -23.82 -1.37
CA ASP A 436 16.49 -24.51 -0.08
C ASP A 436 16.10 -23.61 1.11
N VAL A 437 16.43 -22.32 1.07
CA VAL A 437 15.97 -21.32 2.06
C VAL A 437 14.45 -21.16 1.98
N TYR A 438 13.89 -21.02 0.77
CA TYR A 438 12.44 -20.97 0.59
C TYR A 438 11.75 -22.20 1.21
N ASN A 439 12.24 -23.40 0.90
CA ASN A 439 11.65 -24.64 1.41
C ASN A 439 11.74 -24.75 2.93
N TYR A 440 12.86 -24.33 3.53
CA TYR A 440 13.01 -24.30 4.98
C TYR A 440 11.94 -23.38 5.62
N LEU A 441 11.81 -22.16 5.12
CA LEU A 441 10.84 -21.18 5.66
C LEU A 441 9.41 -21.65 5.47
N PHE A 442 9.07 -22.13 4.26
CA PHE A 442 7.74 -22.66 3.99
C PHE A 442 7.39 -23.82 4.94
N ASN A 443 8.28 -24.82 5.07
CA ASN A 443 8.03 -25.96 5.93
C ASN A 443 7.92 -25.58 7.40
N SER A 444 8.75 -24.63 7.88
CA SER A 444 8.71 -24.15 9.26
C SER A 444 7.39 -23.49 9.60
N PHE A 445 6.92 -22.56 8.75
CA PHE A 445 5.68 -21.84 9.01
C PHE A 445 4.43 -22.64 8.66
N HIS A 446 4.49 -23.50 7.65
CA HIS A 446 3.41 -24.46 7.39
C HIS A 446 3.20 -25.38 8.60
N LYS A 447 4.28 -25.89 9.19
CA LYS A 447 4.21 -26.72 10.40
C LYS A 447 3.63 -25.93 11.58
N LEU A 448 4.12 -24.70 11.82
CA LEU A 448 3.64 -23.83 12.87
C LEU A 448 2.13 -23.60 12.80
N LEU A 449 1.62 -23.27 11.62
CA LEU A 449 0.20 -23.02 11.36
C LEU A 449 -0.65 -24.31 11.42
N LYS A 450 -0.11 -25.42 10.95
CA LYS A 450 -0.81 -26.71 10.97
C LYS A 450 -0.97 -27.30 12.37
N GLU A 451 0.02 -27.09 13.23
CA GLU A 451 0.04 -27.66 14.59
C GLU A 451 -0.64 -26.77 15.63
N ASN A 452 -0.95 -25.50 15.28
CA ASN A 452 -1.47 -24.51 16.22
C ASN A 452 -2.64 -23.73 15.60
N ASN A 453 -3.70 -23.47 16.37
CA ASN A 453 -4.83 -22.65 15.90
C ASN A 453 -4.48 -21.16 15.89
N ILE A 454 -3.62 -20.77 14.93
CA ILE A 454 -3.18 -19.39 14.72
C ILE A 454 -4.06 -18.75 13.64
N LYS A 455 -4.65 -17.59 13.92
CA LYS A 455 -5.51 -16.82 13.02
C LYS A 455 -4.86 -15.55 12.50
N PHE A 456 -3.68 -15.17 13.00
CA PHE A 456 -3.01 -13.93 12.61
C PHE A 456 -1.49 -14.11 12.66
N ILE A 457 -0.81 -13.63 11.62
CA ILE A 457 0.64 -13.54 11.55
C ILE A 457 1.04 -12.08 11.38
N LYS A 458 1.89 -11.57 12.27
CA LYS A 458 2.65 -10.34 12.05
C LYS A 458 3.98 -10.73 11.42
N TRP A 459 4.14 -10.35 10.13
CA TRP A 459 5.34 -10.62 9.33
C TRP A 459 6.25 -9.39 9.34
N ASP A 460 7.40 -9.50 10.00
CA ASP A 460 8.34 -8.40 10.18
C ASP A 460 9.60 -8.53 9.31
N MET A 461 10.30 -7.40 9.11
CA MET A 461 11.57 -7.28 8.41
C MET A 461 12.38 -6.13 9.00
N ASN A 462 13.36 -6.41 9.87
CA ASN A 462 14.03 -5.35 10.63
C ASN A 462 15.41 -4.96 10.13
N LYS A 463 15.93 -5.61 9.09
CA LYS A 463 17.21 -5.24 8.49
C LYS A 463 17.06 -4.82 7.03
N ALA A 464 17.58 -3.65 6.69
CA ALA A 464 17.71 -3.22 5.30
C ALA A 464 18.67 -4.12 4.53
N MET A 465 18.40 -4.37 3.25
CA MET A 465 19.25 -5.20 2.40
C MET A 465 20.47 -4.40 1.95
N SER A 466 21.64 -4.72 2.51
CA SER A 466 22.90 -4.06 2.17
C SER A 466 23.79 -4.92 1.26
N ASP A 467 24.01 -6.17 1.65
CA ASP A 467 24.90 -7.10 0.94
C ASP A 467 24.09 -8.12 0.16
N VAL A 468 24.51 -8.44 -1.06
CA VAL A 468 23.79 -9.43 -1.90
C VAL A 468 24.75 -10.47 -2.49
N GLY A 469 25.81 -10.80 -1.77
CA GLY A 469 26.75 -11.84 -2.17
C GLY A 469 26.10 -13.21 -2.26
N PHE A 470 26.10 -13.81 -3.45
CA PHE A 470 25.57 -15.14 -3.72
C PHE A 470 26.51 -15.91 -4.65
N LEU A 471 27.72 -16.20 -4.16
CA LEU A 471 28.81 -16.75 -4.98
C LEU A 471 28.55 -18.17 -5.52
N SER A 472 27.63 -18.94 -4.94
CA SER A 472 27.24 -20.26 -5.47
C SER A 472 26.29 -20.17 -6.66
N ALA A 473 25.72 -18.99 -6.96
CA ALA A 473 24.93 -18.81 -8.17
C ALA A 473 25.82 -18.76 -9.42
N PRO A 474 25.30 -19.16 -10.59
CA PRO A 474 25.97 -18.90 -11.87
C PRO A 474 26.28 -17.42 -12.04
N THR A 475 27.41 -17.10 -12.72
CA THR A 475 27.89 -15.72 -12.87
C THR A 475 26.80 -14.77 -13.39
N GLU A 476 26.00 -15.23 -14.35
CA GLU A 476 24.91 -14.45 -14.97
C GLU A 476 23.71 -14.24 -14.04
N GLU A 477 23.64 -14.98 -12.94
CA GLU A 477 22.51 -14.90 -11.99
C GLU A 477 22.86 -14.17 -10.70
N GLN A 478 24.16 -13.92 -10.44
CA GLN A 478 24.61 -13.32 -9.18
C GLN A 478 24.03 -11.93 -8.92
N ARG A 479 23.76 -11.15 -9.97
CA ARG A 479 23.20 -9.81 -9.85
C ARG A 479 21.70 -9.71 -10.08
N ALA A 480 21.02 -10.82 -10.45
CA ALA A 480 19.57 -10.91 -10.52
C ALA A 480 18.92 -11.29 -9.18
N VAL A 481 19.73 -11.49 -8.15
CA VAL A 481 19.34 -12.06 -6.86
C VAL A 481 18.24 -11.25 -6.15
N ARG A 482 18.26 -9.91 -6.26
CA ARG A 482 17.23 -9.07 -5.64
C ARG A 482 15.83 -9.28 -6.22
N ILE A 483 15.74 -9.47 -7.53
CA ILE A 483 14.47 -9.78 -8.22
C ILE A 483 13.98 -11.14 -7.76
N LYS A 484 14.84 -12.15 -7.78
CA LYS A 484 14.53 -13.52 -7.38
C LYS A 484 14.10 -13.62 -5.91
N TYR A 485 14.72 -12.81 -5.04
CA TYR A 485 14.34 -12.68 -3.64
C TYR A 485 12.89 -12.23 -3.49
N VAL A 486 12.49 -11.17 -4.20
CA VAL A 486 11.10 -10.64 -4.12
C VAL A 486 10.10 -11.64 -4.71
N GLU A 487 10.45 -12.30 -5.82
CA GLU A 487 9.61 -13.36 -6.39
C GLU A 487 9.36 -14.50 -5.39
N ASN A 488 10.40 -14.95 -4.69
CA ASN A 488 10.28 -16.01 -3.69
C ASN A 488 9.59 -15.53 -2.41
N LEU A 489 9.78 -14.26 -1.99
CA LEU A 489 9.01 -13.66 -0.88
C LEU A 489 7.51 -13.70 -1.18
N TYR A 490 7.13 -13.26 -2.36
CA TYR A 490 5.73 -13.29 -2.80
C TYR A 490 5.18 -14.71 -2.85
N ARG A 491 5.93 -15.63 -3.48
CA ARG A 491 5.59 -17.05 -3.55
C ARG A 491 5.41 -17.67 -2.16
N LEU A 492 6.26 -17.32 -1.20
CA LEU A 492 6.20 -17.85 0.17
C LEU A 492 4.90 -17.42 0.87
N ILE A 493 4.58 -16.13 0.85
CA ILE A 493 3.36 -15.62 1.47
C ILE A 493 2.12 -16.18 0.76
N GLU A 494 2.10 -16.18 -0.58
CA GLU A 494 1.00 -16.73 -1.39
C GLU A 494 0.78 -18.22 -1.14
N SER A 495 1.86 -19.01 -1.01
CA SER A 495 1.77 -20.43 -0.71
C SER A 495 1.20 -20.69 0.69
N LEU A 496 1.62 -19.94 1.70
CA LEU A 496 1.05 -20.03 3.04
C LEU A 496 -0.43 -19.62 3.06
N ARG A 497 -0.79 -18.53 2.40
CA ARG A 497 -2.19 -18.09 2.30
C ARG A 497 -3.08 -19.10 1.57
N LYS A 498 -2.56 -19.79 0.57
CA LYS A 498 -3.30 -20.83 -0.14
C LYS A 498 -3.62 -22.04 0.75
N GLU A 499 -2.67 -22.45 1.58
CA GLU A 499 -2.84 -23.56 2.53
C GLU A 499 -3.68 -23.16 3.77
N PHE A 500 -3.60 -21.89 4.18
CA PHE A 500 -4.25 -21.33 5.37
C PHE A 500 -5.03 -20.08 5.04
N PRO A 501 -6.13 -20.16 4.26
CA PRO A 501 -6.86 -19.00 3.76
C PRO A 501 -7.53 -18.15 4.85
N ASP A 502 -7.79 -18.73 6.04
CA ASP A 502 -8.41 -18.05 7.18
C ASP A 502 -7.41 -17.29 8.07
N VAL A 503 -6.12 -17.30 7.72
CA VAL A 503 -5.09 -16.61 8.50
C VAL A 503 -4.88 -15.20 7.95
N TRP A 504 -4.99 -14.21 8.83
CA TRP A 504 -4.67 -12.82 8.55
C TRP A 504 -3.17 -12.57 8.56
N PHE A 505 -2.69 -11.72 7.65
CA PHE A 505 -1.28 -11.34 7.58
C PHE A 505 -1.12 -9.83 7.76
N GLU A 506 -0.30 -9.43 8.74
CA GLU A 506 0.15 -8.06 8.95
C GLU A 506 1.56 -7.89 8.38
N ASN A 507 1.76 -6.87 7.54
CA ASN A 507 3.05 -6.44 7.03
C ASN A 507 3.69 -5.44 7.99
N CYS A 508 4.90 -5.73 8.42
CA CYS A 508 5.76 -4.85 9.20
C CYS A 508 7.17 -4.85 8.60
N ALA A 509 7.88 -3.73 8.67
CA ALA A 509 9.29 -3.65 8.31
C ALA A 509 9.97 -2.55 9.15
N SER A 510 10.15 -2.79 10.45
CA SER A 510 10.45 -1.77 11.45
C SER A 510 9.45 -0.60 11.33
N GLY A 511 8.18 -0.86 11.53
CA GLY A 511 7.13 0.10 11.16
C GLY A 511 6.78 0.04 9.67
N GLY A 512 6.57 1.20 9.05
CA GLY A 512 6.11 1.37 7.67
C GLY A 512 7.19 1.24 6.60
N GLY A 513 8.32 0.58 6.89
CA GLY A 513 9.48 0.55 5.98
C GLY A 513 9.27 -0.20 4.65
N ARG A 514 8.13 -0.90 4.45
CA ARG A 514 7.83 -1.63 3.21
C ARG A 514 6.33 -1.70 2.98
N ILE A 515 5.66 -0.55 2.90
CA ILE A 515 4.23 -0.49 2.58
C ILE A 515 4.07 -0.07 1.12
N ASP A 516 3.62 -1.01 0.30
CA ASP A 516 3.40 -0.86 -1.14
C ASP A 516 2.30 -1.80 -1.63
N LEU A 517 1.84 -1.62 -2.88
CA LEU A 517 0.78 -2.45 -3.47
C LEU A 517 1.20 -3.90 -3.70
N GLY A 518 2.51 -4.21 -3.74
CA GLY A 518 3.02 -5.57 -3.84
C GLY A 518 2.80 -6.36 -2.56
N MET A 519 3.15 -5.81 -1.39
CA MET A 519 2.84 -6.41 -0.09
C MET A 519 1.34 -6.40 0.18
N MET A 520 0.63 -5.30 -0.12
CA MET A 520 -0.83 -5.22 0.07
C MET A 520 -1.62 -6.27 -0.71
N ALA A 521 -1.11 -6.74 -1.84
CA ALA A 521 -1.72 -7.85 -2.58
C ALA A 521 -1.64 -9.18 -1.82
N ARG A 522 -0.86 -9.25 -0.75
CA ARG A 522 -0.49 -10.46 0.00
C ARG A 522 -0.76 -10.38 1.48
N THR A 523 -0.99 -9.18 2.00
CA THR A 523 -1.22 -8.92 3.44
C THR A 523 -2.52 -8.15 3.63
N ASP A 524 -3.13 -8.34 4.80
CA ASP A 524 -4.44 -7.75 5.12
C ASP A 524 -4.31 -6.44 5.89
N PHE A 525 -3.16 -6.27 6.57
CA PHE A 525 -2.86 -5.16 7.46
C PHE A 525 -1.44 -4.63 7.21
N ASN A 526 -1.23 -3.37 7.57
CA ASN A 526 0.08 -2.73 7.64
C ASN A 526 0.28 -2.09 9.01
N TRP A 527 1.41 -2.36 9.62
CA TRP A 527 1.92 -1.60 10.76
C TRP A 527 2.57 -0.32 10.22
N ALA A 528 1.85 0.80 10.31
CA ALA A 528 2.24 2.03 9.61
C ALA A 528 3.49 2.69 10.20
N SER A 529 3.75 2.53 11.50
CA SER A 529 4.93 3.09 12.19
C SER A 529 5.12 2.46 13.56
N ASP A 530 6.39 2.27 13.96
CA ASP A 530 6.76 1.95 15.34
C ASP A 530 6.55 3.16 16.28
N ASN A 531 6.45 4.36 15.74
CA ASN A 531 6.13 5.54 16.53
C ASN A 531 4.64 5.55 16.90
N THR A 532 4.35 5.34 18.16
CA THR A 532 3.00 5.26 18.74
C THR A 532 2.61 6.50 19.53
N ASP A 533 3.45 7.56 19.54
CA ASP A 533 3.06 8.85 20.10
C ASP A 533 1.81 9.37 19.37
N PRO A 534 0.70 9.66 20.06
CA PRO A 534 -0.57 9.94 19.41
C PRO A 534 -0.54 11.24 18.57
N VAL A 535 0.30 12.21 18.89
CA VAL A 535 0.45 13.42 18.08
C VAL A 535 1.20 13.09 16.78
N GLU A 536 2.31 12.36 16.86
CA GLU A 536 3.06 11.93 15.67
C GLU A 536 2.19 11.01 14.79
N ARG A 537 1.38 10.12 15.41
CA ARG A 537 0.44 9.25 14.67
C ARG A 537 -0.61 10.03 13.90
N ILE A 538 -1.06 11.20 14.37
CA ILE A 538 -1.99 12.05 13.60
C ILE A 538 -1.36 12.45 12.26
N PHE A 539 -0.08 12.83 12.24
CA PHE A 539 0.63 13.17 10.99
C PHE A 539 0.83 11.95 10.09
N ILE A 540 1.33 10.83 10.65
CA ILE A 540 1.58 9.60 9.91
C ILE A 540 0.28 9.03 9.32
N GLN A 541 -0.80 8.97 10.09
CA GLN A 541 -2.09 8.45 9.66
C GLN A 541 -2.75 9.35 8.60
N HIS A 542 -2.67 10.68 8.78
CA HIS A 542 -3.14 11.64 7.79
C HIS A 542 -2.40 11.47 6.46
N ALA A 543 -1.08 11.30 6.51
CA ALA A 543 -0.25 11.08 5.32
C ALA A 543 -0.53 9.73 4.67
N TYR A 544 -0.66 8.65 5.44
CA TYR A 544 -1.05 7.32 4.98
C TYR A 544 -2.35 7.34 4.18
N LEU A 545 -3.37 8.05 4.68
CA LEU A 545 -4.68 8.20 4.04
C LEU A 545 -4.65 9.00 2.71
N ASN A 546 -3.52 9.59 2.31
CA ASN A 546 -3.40 10.10 0.93
C ASN A 546 -3.34 8.99 -0.12
N ILE A 547 -2.92 7.78 0.29
CA ILE A 547 -2.58 6.71 -0.66
C ILE A 547 -3.36 5.43 -0.35
N PHE A 548 -3.51 5.09 0.92
CA PHE A 548 -3.98 3.79 1.38
C PHE A 548 -5.25 3.90 2.24
N PRO A 549 -6.11 2.87 2.23
CA PRO A 549 -7.36 2.89 3.00
C PRO A 549 -7.13 2.65 4.51
N ALA A 550 -7.98 3.22 5.33
CA ALA A 550 -7.96 3.02 6.79
C ALA A 550 -8.12 1.54 7.19
N SER A 551 -8.80 0.74 6.37
CA SER A 551 -8.99 -0.70 6.60
C SER A 551 -7.72 -1.54 6.56
N THR A 552 -6.59 -0.96 6.17
CA THR A 552 -5.28 -1.63 6.17
C THR A 552 -4.30 -1.06 7.18
N MET A 553 -4.65 0.02 7.89
CA MET A 553 -3.76 0.74 8.79
C MET A 553 -4.01 0.36 10.26
N ILE A 554 -3.09 -0.42 10.86
CA ILE A 554 -3.13 -0.70 12.29
C ILE A 554 -2.57 0.49 13.07
N SER A 555 -3.25 0.85 14.16
CA SER A 555 -2.85 1.88 15.09
C SER A 555 -3.02 1.42 16.52
N TRP A 556 -1.90 1.40 17.28
CA TRP A 556 -1.90 0.93 18.68
C TRP A 556 -1.89 2.07 19.67
N ILE A 557 -2.51 1.78 20.82
CA ILE A 557 -2.33 2.54 22.05
C ILE A 557 -1.20 1.89 22.81
N THR A 558 -0.16 2.65 23.14
CA THR A 558 0.99 2.15 23.88
C THR A 558 1.37 3.07 25.03
N HIS A 559 2.34 2.61 25.80
CA HIS A 559 3.09 3.43 26.76
C HIS A 559 4.57 3.27 26.44
N GLU A 560 5.18 4.34 25.92
CA GLU A 560 6.58 4.38 25.54
C GLU A 560 7.29 5.50 26.27
N ASP A 561 8.46 5.22 26.83
CA ASP A 561 9.29 6.23 27.49
C ASP A 561 9.78 7.31 26.54
N TRP A 562 9.73 7.03 25.23
CA TRP A 562 10.13 7.96 24.17
C TRP A 562 9.00 8.85 23.64
N HIS A 563 7.74 8.66 24.08
CA HIS A 563 6.70 9.62 23.80
C HIS A 563 7.10 10.97 24.38
N ARG A 564 6.92 12.03 23.57
CA ARG A 564 7.34 13.40 23.96
C ARG A 564 6.69 13.88 25.24
N GLN A 565 5.48 13.38 25.52
CA GLN A 565 4.74 13.65 26.75
C GLN A 565 3.67 12.60 27.01
N ASN A 566 3.20 12.54 28.25
CA ASN A 566 2.10 11.64 28.59
C ASN A 566 0.77 12.27 28.15
N HIS A 567 0.10 11.62 27.20
CA HIS A 567 -1.22 12.03 26.71
C HIS A 567 -2.34 11.32 27.46
N PRO A 568 -3.54 11.94 27.60
CA PRO A 568 -4.71 11.27 28.14
C PRO A 568 -5.03 9.97 27.39
N LEU A 569 -5.50 8.95 28.12
CA LEU A 569 -5.81 7.65 27.52
C LEU A 569 -6.91 7.79 26.43
N GLU A 570 -7.91 8.61 26.69
CA GLU A 570 -8.99 8.91 25.75
C GLU A 570 -8.46 9.50 24.44
N TYR A 571 -7.46 10.40 24.51
CA TYR A 571 -6.82 10.98 23.32
C TYR A 571 -6.09 9.92 22.49
N LYS A 572 -5.36 9.01 23.16
CA LYS A 572 -4.70 7.89 22.49
C LYS A 572 -5.71 6.98 21.77
N PHE A 573 -6.84 6.66 22.42
CA PHE A 573 -7.92 5.89 21.80
C PHE A 573 -8.51 6.59 20.57
N ASP A 574 -8.88 7.87 20.69
CA ASP A 574 -9.49 8.60 19.59
C ASP A 574 -8.57 8.62 18.36
N VAL A 575 -7.26 8.81 18.56
CA VAL A 575 -6.29 8.76 17.44
C VAL A 575 -6.21 7.36 16.84
N ALA A 576 -6.12 6.31 17.66
CA ALA A 576 -6.02 4.94 17.16
C ALA A 576 -7.28 4.47 16.44
N MET A 577 -8.46 4.94 16.83
CA MET A 577 -9.75 4.57 16.25
C MET A 577 -9.95 5.08 14.81
N SER A 578 -9.14 6.01 14.29
CA SER A 578 -9.21 6.42 12.89
C SER A 578 -8.52 5.44 11.91
N GLY A 579 -8.07 4.29 12.41
CA GLY A 579 -7.57 3.13 11.68
C GLY A 579 -8.14 1.84 12.26
N ILE A 580 -7.35 0.77 12.25
CA ILE A 580 -7.68 -0.50 12.92
C ILE A 580 -7.13 -0.42 14.34
N LEU A 581 -8.04 -0.40 15.32
CA LEU A 581 -7.72 -0.23 16.71
C LEU A 581 -6.94 -1.42 17.27
N GLY A 582 -5.78 -1.13 17.87
CA GLY A 582 -4.98 -2.09 18.61
C GLY A 582 -4.50 -1.55 19.97
N ILE A 583 -4.09 -2.43 20.84
CA ILE A 583 -3.53 -2.12 22.16
C ILE A 583 -2.20 -2.86 22.30
N GLY A 584 -1.13 -2.12 22.58
CA GLY A 584 0.21 -2.64 22.83
C GLY A 584 0.75 -2.22 24.19
N HIS A 585 -0.12 -2.01 25.17
CA HIS A 585 0.23 -1.54 26.52
C HIS A 585 0.33 -2.72 27.49
N ASP A 586 1.14 -2.58 28.56
CA ASP A 586 1.04 -3.51 29.70
C ASP A 586 -0.24 -3.25 30.51
N ILE A 587 -1.31 -3.88 30.05
CA ILE A 587 -2.66 -3.71 30.61
C ILE A 587 -2.82 -4.34 32.00
N THR A 588 -1.84 -5.12 32.46
CA THR A 588 -1.84 -5.64 33.86
C THR A 588 -1.58 -4.54 34.88
N LYS A 589 -0.98 -3.42 34.44
CA LYS A 589 -0.72 -2.25 35.27
C LYS A 589 -1.85 -1.20 35.23
N TRP A 590 -2.89 -1.43 34.46
CA TRP A 590 -4.02 -0.52 34.40
C TRP A 590 -4.89 -0.60 35.64
N ASP A 591 -5.25 0.56 36.16
CA ASP A 591 -6.27 0.65 37.24
C ASP A 591 -7.69 0.44 36.68
N ASP A 592 -8.68 0.35 37.56
CA ASP A 592 -10.07 0.09 37.16
C ASP A 592 -10.65 1.20 36.31
N LYS A 593 -10.22 2.45 36.50
CA LYS A 593 -10.64 3.59 35.66
C LYS A 593 -10.11 3.46 34.24
N GLN A 594 -8.84 3.12 34.08
CA GLN A 594 -8.22 2.91 32.76
C GLN A 594 -8.87 1.75 32.01
N LYS A 595 -9.16 0.61 32.72
CA LYS A 595 -9.90 -0.51 32.14
C LYS A 595 -11.31 -0.13 31.72
N ALA A 596 -12.02 0.67 32.55
CA ALA A 596 -13.36 1.16 32.23
C ALA A 596 -13.34 2.08 31.01
N THR A 597 -12.40 3.02 30.92
CA THR A 597 -12.19 3.88 29.75
C THR A 597 -11.92 3.04 28.49
N ALA A 598 -11.02 2.05 28.60
CA ALA A 598 -10.69 1.17 27.45
C ALA A 598 -11.92 0.41 26.97
N LYS A 599 -12.69 -0.16 27.88
CA LYS A 599 -13.92 -0.91 27.57
C LYS A 599 -14.94 -0.03 26.86
N GLU A 600 -15.15 1.20 27.34
CA GLU A 600 -16.05 2.17 26.71
C GLU A 600 -15.57 2.54 25.30
N LYS A 601 -14.30 2.90 25.12
CA LYS A 601 -13.71 3.28 23.84
C LYS A 601 -13.71 2.13 22.83
N ILE A 602 -13.42 0.90 23.25
CA ILE A 602 -13.51 -0.28 22.39
C ILE A 602 -14.96 -0.52 21.95
N ALA A 603 -15.93 -0.37 22.85
CA ALA A 603 -17.35 -0.48 22.50
C ALA A 603 -17.75 0.61 21.48
N GLN A 604 -17.31 1.86 21.70
CA GLN A 604 -17.52 2.97 20.76
C GLN A 604 -16.90 2.65 19.39
N TYR A 605 -15.67 2.13 19.36
CA TYR A 605 -15.02 1.75 18.10
C TYR A 605 -15.78 0.65 17.36
N LYS A 606 -16.26 -0.37 18.06
CA LYS A 606 -17.03 -1.46 17.45
C LYS A 606 -18.33 -0.97 16.82
N ASP A 607 -18.94 0.09 17.36
CA ASP A 607 -20.14 0.73 16.78
C ASP A 607 -19.84 1.53 15.49
N ILE A 608 -18.65 2.10 15.35
CA ILE A 608 -18.29 2.97 14.23
C ILE A 608 -17.34 2.31 13.20
N ARG A 609 -16.70 1.19 13.54
CA ARG A 609 -15.59 0.63 12.74
C ARG A 609 -15.98 0.25 11.31
N GLN A 610 -17.24 -0.11 11.06
CA GLN A 610 -17.71 -0.39 9.71
C GLN A 610 -17.54 0.83 8.81
N THR A 611 -17.94 2.01 9.29
CA THR A 611 -17.81 3.27 8.57
C THR A 611 -16.35 3.72 8.48
N VAL A 612 -15.56 3.55 9.53
CA VAL A 612 -14.13 3.91 9.53
C VAL A 612 -13.33 3.03 8.57
N GLN A 613 -13.52 1.72 8.60
CA GLN A 613 -12.74 0.77 7.81
C GLN A 613 -13.15 0.76 6.33
N PHE A 614 -14.44 0.89 6.02
CA PHE A 614 -14.96 0.71 4.66
C PHE A 614 -15.61 1.93 4.04
N GLY A 615 -15.81 3.00 4.80
CA GLY A 615 -16.34 4.26 4.31
C GLY A 615 -15.34 5.03 3.46
N THR A 616 -15.83 6.05 2.78
CA THR A 616 -15.00 7.02 2.08
C THR A 616 -14.44 8.01 3.09
N HIS A 617 -13.13 8.17 3.13
CA HIS A 617 -12.48 9.11 4.04
C HIS A 617 -12.25 10.49 3.40
N TYR A 618 -12.28 11.52 4.22
CA TYR A 618 -12.02 12.91 3.85
C TYR A 618 -11.11 13.56 4.88
N ARG A 619 -10.07 14.25 4.42
CA ARG A 619 -9.14 15.01 5.25
C ARG A 619 -9.61 16.46 5.28
N LEU A 620 -10.50 16.80 6.22
CA LEU A 620 -11.14 18.12 6.25
C LEU A 620 -10.21 19.23 6.72
N VAL A 621 -9.31 18.93 7.67
CA VAL A 621 -8.30 19.86 8.17
C VAL A 621 -6.97 19.13 8.30
N SER A 622 -5.96 19.66 7.65
CA SER A 622 -4.61 19.10 7.63
C SER A 622 -3.81 19.47 8.88
N PRO A 623 -3.17 18.49 9.56
CA PRO A 623 -2.29 18.78 10.69
C PRO A 623 -0.98 19.46 10.26
N TYR A 624 -0.63 19.41 8.98
CA TYR A 624 0.56 20.09 8.43
C TYR A 624 0.39 21.58 8.26
N GLU A 625 -0.87 22.06 8.22
CA GLU A 625 -1.21 23.47 8.00
C GLU A 625 -1.88 24.11 9.21
N ASN A 626 -2.34 23.29 10.16
CA ASN A 626 -3.13 23.74 11.30
C ASN A 626 -2.67 23.09 12.60
N ASN A 627 -2.94 23.75 13.74
CA ASN A 627 -2.77 23.13 15.06
C ASN A 627 -3.97 22.21 15.45
N ARG A 628 -4.68 21.73 14.44
CA ARG A 628 -5.85 20.87 14.54
C ARG A 628 -5.90 19.95 13.33
N SER A 629 -6.32 18.70 13.53
CA SER A 629 -6.63 17.79 12.45
C SER A 629 -8.08 17.35 12.54
N ILE A 630 -8.77 17.28 11.39
CA ILE A 630 -10.14 16.75 11.31
C ILE A 630 -10.22 15.75 10.16
N LEU A 631 -10.60 14.51 10.52
CA LEU A 631 -10.86 13.42 9.58
C LEU A 631 -12.35 13.11 9.59
N GLN A 632 -12.88 12.79 8.41
CA GLN A 632 -14.26 12.34 8.22
C GLN A 632 -14.28 11.02 7.48
N PHE A 633 -15.15 10.12 7.89
CA PHE A 633 -15.46 8.88 7.19
C PHE A 633 -16.96 8.84 6.92
N VAL A 634 -17.37 8.48 5.72
CA VAL A 634 -18.78 8.42 5.32
C VAL A 634 -19.09 7.03 4.78
N ASN A 635 -20.13 6.38 5.28
CA ASN A 635 -20.54 5.09 4.79
C ASN A 635 -21.06 5.17 3.34
N LYS A 636 -21.11 4.03 2.66
CA LYS A 636 -21.49 3.95 1.23
C LYS A 636 -22.86 4.56 0.94
N ASP A 637 -23.81 4.38 1.85
CA ASP A 637 -25.19 4.82 1.67
C ASP A 637 -25.42 6.28 2.11
N GLN A 638 -24.39 6.96 2.58
CA GLN A 638 -24.43 8.35 3.06
C GLN A 638 -25.44 8.57 4.21
N THR A 639 -25.71 7.52 4.98
CA THR A 639 -26.61 7.55 6.14
C THR A 639 -25.87 7.79 7.45
N GLU A 640 -24.57 7.52 7.47
CA GLU A 640 -23.69 7.68 8.63
C GLU A 640 -22.38 8.34 8.25
N SER A 641 -21.91 9.23 9.10
CA SER A 641 -20.58 9.81 9.00
C SER A 641 -19.92 9.90 10.37
N ILE A 642 -18.62 9.61 10.44
CA ILE A 642 -17.82 9.66 11.65
C ILE A 642 -16.78 10.75 11.49
N ILE A 643 -16.75 11.68 12.44
CA ILE A 643 -15.80 12.80 12.47
C ILE A 643 -14.86 12.63 13.66
N PHE A 644 -13.56 12.63 13.38
CA PHE A 644 -12.52 12.73 14.40
C PHE A 644 -11.95 14.13 14.42
N VAL A 645 -11.93 14.75 15.57
CA VAL A 645 -11.37 16.08 15.79
C VAL A 645 -10.22 15.96 16.79
N TYR A 646 -9.03 16.39 16.39
CA TYR A 646 -7.83 16.39 17.22
C TYR A 646 -7.24 17.78 17.34
N ASN A 647 -7.00 18.25 18.55
CA ASN A 647 -6.17 19.43 18.80
C ASN A 647 -4.74 18.97 19.13
N LEU A 648 -3.74 19.54 18.41
CA LEU A 648 -2.33 19.12 18.47
C LEU A 648 -1.53 19.84 19.55
N GLY A 649 -2.07 20.89 20.12
CA GLY A 649 -1.42 21.72 21.12
C GLY A 649 -2.25 22.96 21.42
N GLU A 650 -1.66 23.90 22.15
CA GLU A 650 -2.29 25.20 22.37
C GLU A 650 -2.19 26.06 21.11
N TYR A 651 -3.24 26.85 20.85
CA TYR A 651 -3.17 27.84 19.78
C TYR A 651 -2.19 28.95 20.22
N PRO A 652 -1.14 29.22 19.42
CA PRO A 652 -0.08 30.12 19.83
C PRO A 652 -0.51 31.63 19.93
N ASN A 653 -1.77 31.93 19.66
CA ASN A 653 -2.19 33.33 19.62
C ASN A 653 -3.63 33.54 20.11
N ASN A 654 -3.76 34.01 21.32
CA ASN A 654 -5.00 34.56 21.86
C ASN A 654 -5.34 35.97 21.28
N ALA A 655 -4.59 36.46 20.30
CA ALA A 655 -4.74 37.83 19.75
C ALA A 655 -6.00 38.01 18.87
N ILE A 656 -6.57 36.90 18.34
CA ILE A 656 -7.85 36.97 17.60
C ILE A 656 -8.96 36.59 18.57
N PRO A 657 -9.92 37.49 18.87
CA PRO A 657 -11.07 37.16 19.68
C PRO A 657 -11.78 35.91 19.16
N GLU A 658 -12.20 35.03 20.06
CA GLU A 658 -12.87 33.77 19.76
C GLU A 658 -14.11 33.97 18.85
N THR A 659 -14.78 35.08 18.97
CA THR A 659 -15.93 35.52 18.16
C THR A 659 -15.59 35.83 16.70
N GLN A 660 -14.30 36.00 16.36
CA GLN A 660 -13.84 36.27 14.99
C GLN A 660 -13.20 35.03 14.34
N ARG A 661 -13.06 33.89 15.05
CA ARG A 661 -12.54 32.65 14.52
C ARG A 661 -13.69 31.86 13.90
N THR A 662 -13.76 31.78 12.59
CA THR A 662 -14.68 30.86 11.92
C THR A 662 -14.08 29.46 11.98
N ASN A 663 -14.44 28.70 13.00
CA ASN A 663 -14.04 27.29 13.15
C ASN A 663 -14.98 26.32 12.41
N LYS A 664 -15.82 26.84 11.50
CA LYS A 664 -16.76 26.01 10.74
C LYS A 664 -16.03 25.20 9.68
N VAL A 665 -16.31 23.93 9.67
CA VAL A 665 -15.75 22.95 8.73
C VAL A 665 -16.87 22.43 7.85
N GLN A 666 -16.73 22.56 6.54
CA GLN A 666 -17.63 21.97 5.56
C GLN A 666 -17.41 20.46 5.52
N LEU A 667 -18.49 19.69 5.74
CA LEU A 667 -18.44 18.25 5.59
C LEU A 667 -18.43 17.84 4.11
N ARG A 668 -18.11 16.59 3.86
CA ARG A 668 -18.01 16.04 2.50
C ARG A 668 -18.79 14.73 2.40
N GLY A 669 -19.15 14.32 1.19
CA GLY A 669 -19.75 13.02 0.91
C GLY A 669 -21.12 12.76 1.53
N MET A 670 -21.77 13.76 2.10
CA MET A 670 -23.13 13.66 2.65
C MET A 670 -24.16 13.84 1.53
N ASP A 671 -25.34 13.27 1.70
CA ASP A 671 -26.46 13.50 0.78
C ASP A 671 -27.08 14.89 1.04
N PRO A 672 -27.05 15.83 0.09
CA PRO A 672 -27.56 17.19 0.27
C PRO A 672 -29.06 17.25 0.56
N SER A 673 -29.82 16.26 0.13
CA SER A 673 -31.28 16.20 0.29
C SER A 673 -31.74 15.69 1.65
N ARG A 674 -30.87 14.98 2.37
CA ARG A 674 -31.20 14.37 3.66
C ARG A 674 -31.01 15.34 4.82
N SER A 675 -31.56 14.95 5.96
CA SER A 675 -31.36 15.60 7.26
C SER A 675 -30.60 14.68 8.18
N TYR A 676 -29.77 15.24 9.05
CA TYR A 676 -28.87 14.50 9.93
C TYR A 676 -28.92 15.02 11.35
N THR A 677 -28.75 14.14 12.32
CA THR A 677 -28.45 14.46 13.71
C THR A 677 -26.96 14.24 13.98
N ILE A 678 -26.38 15.02 14.88
CA ILE A 678 -24.98 14.92 15.30
C ILE A 678 -24.97 14.63 16.80
N GLU A 679 -24.32 13.53 17.18
CA GLU A 679 -24.20 13.14 18.57
C GLU A 679 -23.56 14.26 19.41
N GLY A 680 -24.18 14.62 20.55
CA GLY A 680 -23.73 15.71 21.42
C GLY A 680 -24.09 17.11 20.92
N MET A 681 -24.88 17.25 19.85
CA MET A 681 -25.38 18.54 19.36
C MET A 681 -26.92 18.51 19.26
N GLU A 682 -27.56 19.59 19.67
CA GLU A 682 -29.01 19.72 19.57
C GLU A 682 -29.46 20.04 18.13
N GLY A 683 -30.61 19.50 17.74
CA GLY A 683 -31.26 19.80 16.47
C GLY A 683 -30.92 18.87 15.33
N THR A 684 -31.49 19.22 14.17
CA THR A 684 -31.35 18.49 12.91
C THR A 684 -30.75 19.40 11.86
N PHE A 685 -29.78 18.90 11.15
CA PHE A 685 -29.01 19.66 10.15
C PHE A 685 -29.32 19.14 8.74
N LYS A 686 -29.65 20.01 7.81
CA LYS A 686 -29.77 19.64 6.39
C LYS A 686 -28.41 19.28 5.82
N GLY A 687 -28.33 18.22 5.00
CA GLY A 687 -27.08 17.82 4.32
C GLY A 687 -26.49 18.95 3.50
N ASN A 688 -27.32 19.68 2.76
CA ASN A 688 -26.87 20.86 1.99
C ASN A 688 -26.25 21.96 2.90
N TYR A 689 -26.76 22.16 4.13
CA TYR A 689 -26.16 23.08 5.09
C TYR A 689 -24.79 22.59 5.57
N LEU A 690 -24.67 21.30 5.90
CA LEU A 690 -23.40 20.70 6.34
C LEU A 690 -22.31 20.77 5.25
N LEU A 691 -22.68 20.61 3.99
CA LEU A 691 -21.78 20.65 2.84
C LEU A 691 -21.31 22.07 2.49
N ASN A 692 -22.19 23.08 2.59
CA ASN A 692 -21.92 24.43 2.09
C ASN A 692 -21.59 25.46 3.18
N SER A 693 -22.34 25.44 4.28
CA SER A 693 -22.14 26.38 5.39
C SER A 693 -21.17 25.83 6.43
N GLY A 694 -21.08 24.51 6.54
CA GLY A 694 -20.28 23.82 7.52
C GLY A 694 -20.80 23.93 8.95
N ILE A 695 -20.13 23.26 9.86
CA ILE A 695 -20.43 23.20 11.28
C ILE A 695 -19.18 23.40 12.13
N GLU A 696 -19.35 23.95 13.32
CA GLU A 696 -18.28 24.07 14.31
C GLU A 696 -18.30 22.85 15.25
N PHE A 697 -17.14 22.24 15.45
CA PHE A 697 -16.94 21.17 16.43
C PHE A 697 -16.30 21.77 17.70
N PRO A 698 -17.00 21.76 18.86
CA PRO A 698 -16.61 22.51 20.05
C PRO A 698 -15.52 21.81 20.89
N VAL A 699 -14.48 21.28 20.24
CA VAL A 699 -13.32 20.67 20.92
C VAL A 699 -12.30 21.75 21.24
N ARG A 700 -12.03 21.99 22.55
CA ARG A 700 -11.14 23.04 23.01
C ARG A 700 -10.04 22.52 23.93
N GLY A 701 -8.90 23.22 23.96
CA GLY A 701 -7.72 22.85 24.75
C GLY A 701 -6.69 22.01 24.01
N ALA A 702 -5.46 22.08 24.51
CA ALA A 702 -4.34 21.29 23.95
C ALA A 702 -4.55 19.79 24.17
N PHE A 703 -4.19 18.99 23.17
CA PHE A 703 -4.26 17.53 23.24
C PHE A 703 -5.64 17.01 23.67
N LYS A 704 -6.69 17.66 23.17
CA LYS A 704 -8.07 17.23 23.32
C LYS A 704 -8.57 16.68 21.98
N SER A 705 -9.36 15.64 22.08
CA SER A 705 -10.01 15.01 20.93
C SER A 705 -11.46 14.72 21.25
N GLN A 706 -12.24 14.58 20.21
CA GLN A 706 -13.61 14.09 20.30
C GLN A 706 -14.03 13.46 18.99
N LEU A 707 -14.77 12.38 19.11
CA LEU A 707 -15.47 11.73 18.01
C LEU A 707 -16.91 12.22 17.98
N PHE A 708 -17.42 12.50 16.78
CA PHE A 708 -18.82 12.84 16.54
C PHE A 708 -19.41 11.84 15.55
N LYS A 709 -20.47 11.18 15.94
CA LYS A 709 -21.26 10.32 15.07
C LYS A 709 -22.41 11.14 14.48
N ILE A 710 -22.49 11.14 13.16
CA ILE A 710 -23.53 11.83 12.39
C ILE A 710 -24.41 10.76 11.76
N GLN A 711 -25.72 10.84 11.96
CA GLN A 711 -26.66 9.86 11.45
C GLN A 711 -27.81 10.54 10.73
N GLN A 712 -28.34 9.91 9.69
CA GLN A 712 -29.56 10.35 9.02
C GLN A 712 -30.68 10.46 10.05
N ALA A 713 -31.34 11.60 10.12
CA ALA A 713 -32.50 11.81 10.96
C ALA A 713 -33.67 10.88 10.50
N LYS A 714 -34.35 10.34 11.46
CA LYS A 714 -35.53 9.47 11.22
C LYS A 714 -36.70 10.26 10.66
#